data_780fff463aa66b376ca44d6f8ed198e0
#
_entry.id   780fff463aa66b376ca44d6f8ed198e0
#
_cell.length_a   1.000
_cell.length_b   1.000
_cell.length_c   1.000
_cell.angle_alpha   90.00
_cell.angle_beta   90.00
_cell.angle_gamma   90.00
#
_symmetry.space_group_name_H-M   'P 1'
#
loop_
_entity.id
_entity.type
_entity.pdbx_description
1 polymer ?
#
loop_
_entity_poly.entity_id
_entity_poly.type
_entity_poly.pdbx_seq_one_letter_code
_entity_poly.pdbx_strand_id
1 'polypeptide(L)'
;MSLRAELRDKVPRMLALCLLSLAWLSEGSQRSEPMFAAVTHRLLPPDYDSNPTQLNYGVAVTDLDADGNFEIVVAGYNGPNLVLKYDKVRDRLVNVAEDERSSPYYALRDRPGNAIGVTACDIDGDGREEIYFLNTNNAFSGMATYTDKLFKLRNGRWEDLLSDEVNRDVASRFAGRSVACVDRTGSGRYSIYIANYASGKVGPHALLEMDVAASDPARGIVVLVDVAAQAGVSKYTGGRGVAVGPILSDSASDIFCGNENSPNFLFHNLGDGTYRDVAAVVGLDDPYQHGRGVALADFNRDGRVDIVYGNWNGPHRLYLQAGAPGRVRFRDIATPKFSMPSPVRTVIAADFDNDQELEVFFNNIAYRGSSANRLFRLIRREHSDPIVEELNPGDALEPEGRGTGGAVTDFDGDGMLDLILSHGESMAQPLSIFKSTQGAGNNWLRVVPRTRFGAFARGAKVVLFTRHSGAHLRIIDGGSGYLCEMEPVAHFGLGRDEASSLEVTWPDGRVLVRAVASSETNSVLEVPYPRDTEKPPVPTLLETPMSVLSSPLSAPGRSPSASTPMAGTAAAATSAAPVALSPMRMARHVWNCPGRARDHSTVPTLQPGTEAPVLPPHRWLHRLDPVPCACWFGLSHVCFASPLCPGGGNPSRGGSPQPSRGKSPYFVF
;
A
#
# COMPACT_ATOMS: atom_id res chain seq x y z
N MET A 1 51.83 30.44 46.59
CA MET A 1 52.16 30.56 45.18
C MET A 1 51.74 29.33 44.33
N SER A 2 51.19 28.29 44.93
CA SER A 2 50.88 27.00 44.21
C SER A 2 49.53 27.00 43.50
N LEU A 3 48.49 27.70 43.99
CA LEU A 3 47.14 27.61 43.39
C LEU A 3 46.94 28.43 42.07
N ARG A 4 47.79 29.41 41.81
CA ARG A 4 47.69 30.26 40.60
C ARG A 4 48.33 29.58 39.33
N ALA A 5 49.25 28.62 39.54
CA ALA A 5 49.90 27.92 38.43
C ALA A 5 48.95 26.78 37.87
N GLU A 6 48.22 26.08 38.74
CA GLU A 6 47.31 25.01 38.35
C GLU A 6 46.05 25.50 37.59
N LEU A 7 45.60 26.74 37.89
CA LEU A 7 44.46 27.36 37.20
C LEU A 7 44.84 27.85 35.78
N ARG A 8 46.13 28.19 35.57
CA ARG A 8 46.58 28.72 34.26
C ARG A 8 46.67 27.65 33.16
N ASP A 9 46.81 26.38 33.52
CA ASP A 9 46.87 25.26 32.58
C ASP A 9 45.53 24.56 32.38
N LYS A 10 44.57 24.68 33.33
CA LYS A 10 43.23 24.05 33.23
C LYS A 10 42.24 24.89 32.48
N VAL A 11 42.37 26.22 32.49
CA VAL A 11 41.45 27.14 31.79
C VAL A 11 41.48 26.99 30.27
N PRO A 12 42.65 26.89 29.60
CA PRO A 12 42.69 26.64 28.16
C PRO A 12 42.12 25.28 27.76
N ARG A 13 42.33 24.22 28.58
CA ARG A 13 41.78 22.89 28.32
C ARG A 13 40.27 22.82 28.53
N MET A 14 39.73 23.52 29.52
CA MET A 14 38.27 23.64 29.69
C MET A 14 37.62 24.48 28.57
N LEU A 15 38.29 25.57 28.14
CA LEU A 15 37.80 26.35 27.01
C LEU A 15 37.86 25.57 25.69
N ALA A 16 38.89 24.75 25.47
CA ALA A 16 38.98 23.86 24.32
C ALA A 16 37.93 22.76 24.37
N LEU A 17 37.64 22.16 25.52
CA LEU A 17 36.55 21.20 25.70
C LEU A 17 35.18 21.84 25.55
N CYS A 18 34.95 23.05 26.04
CA CYS A 18 33.70 23.80 25.79
C CYS A 18 33.58 24.20 24.32
N LEU A 19 34.64 24.60 23.64
CA LEU A 19 34.63 24.92 22.21
C LEU A 19 34.44 23.65 21.35
N LEU A 20 35.00 22.52 21.76
CA LEU A 20 34.74 21.21 21.12
C LEU A 20 33.32 20.73 21.38
N SER A 21 32.77 20.93 22.58
CA SER A 21 31.36 20.59 22.87
C SER A 21 30.40 21.57 22.19
N LEU A 22 30.77 22.85 22.03
CA LEU A 22 30.00 23.82 21.22
C LEU A 22 30.12 23.52 19.72
N ALA A 23 31.27 23.05 19.24
CA ALA A 23 31.42 22.56 17.86
C ALA A 23 30.62 21.26 17.63
N TRP A 24 30.60 20.36 18.62
CA TRP A 24 29.71 19.17 18.61
C TRP A 24 28.22 19.54 18.75
N LEU A 25 27.90 20.63 19.41
CA LEU A 25 26.52 21.17 19.49
C LEU A 25 26.17 22.03 18.28
N SER A 26 27.16 22.52 17.51
CA SER A 26 26.94 23.21 16.25
C SER A 26 26.98 22.28 15.01
N GLU A 27 27.37 21.01 15.15
CA GLU A 27 26.91 19.91 14.32
C GLU A 27 25.45 19.58 14.70
N GLY A 28 24.68 20.57 15.12
CA GLY A 28 23.26 20.58 15.13
C GLY A 28 22.82 20.25 13.72
N SER A 29 22.23 19.07 13.53
CA SER A 29 21.34 18.71 12.47
C SER A 29 21.33 19.77 11.36
N GLN A 30 22.19 19.67 10.35
CA GLN A 30 21.86 20.26 9.06
C GLN A 30 20.51 19.64 8.73
N ARG A 31 19.43 20.43 8.87
CA ARG A 31 18.15 20.03 8.33
C ARG A 31 18.41 19.80 6.86
N SER A 32 18.24 18.57 6.39
CA SER A 32 18.28 18.30 4.95
C SER A 32 17.42 19.33 4.24
N GLU A 33 17.81 19.72 3.05
CA GLU A 33 16.98 20.60 2.21
C GLU A 33 15.56 20.00 2.10
N PRO A 34 14.53 20.84 2.05
CA PRO A 34 13.15 20.34 1.94
C PRO A 34 12.97 19.54 0.65
N MET A 35 12.29 18.38 0.74
CA MET A 35 12.01 17.57 -0.44
C MET A 35 10.85 18.14 -1.26
N PHE A 36 9.80 18.65 -0.62
CA PHE A 36 8.56 19.01 -1.28
C PHE A 36 8.16 20.48 -1.04
N ALA A 37 7.64 21.10 -2.09
CA ALA A 37 6.93 22.38 -2.06
C ALA A 37 5.46 22.20 -2.41
N ALA A 38 4.57 22.84 -1.65
CA ALA A 38 3.13 22.80 -1.90
C ALA A 38 2.76 23.66 -3.12
N VAL A 39 2.07 23.05 -4.07
CA VAL A 39 1.56 23.69 -5.29
C VAL A 39 0.03 23.69 -5.37
N THR A 40 -0.63 23.24 -4.33
CA THR A 40 -2.08 23.04 -4.27
C THR A 40 -2.89 24.25 -4.76
N HIS A 41 -2.61 25.46 -4.20
CA HIS A 41 -3.37 26.67 -4.57
C HIS A 41 -3.06 27.22 -5.97
N ARG A 42 -1.97 26.78 -6.60
CA ARG A 42 -1.69 27.08 -8.01
C ARG A 42 -2.50 26.16 -8.90
N LEU A 43 -2.56 24.86 -8.54
CA LEU A 43 -3.12 23.82 -9.38
C LEU A 43 -4.61 23.60 -9.19
N LEU A 44 -5.14 23.76 -7.98
CA LEU A 44 -6.54 23.53 -7.68
C LEU A 44 -7.27 24.85 -7.44
N PRO A 45 -8.33 25.16 -8.20
CA PRO A 45 -9.19 26.29 -7.89
C PRO A 45 -9.94 26.05 -6.57
N PRO A 46 -10.35 27.09 -5.83
CA PRO A 46 -11.00 26.92 -4.53
C PRO A 46 -12.30 26.10 -4.55
N ASP A 47 -12.93 25.98 -5.69
CA ASP A 47 -14.21 25.29 -5.94
C ASP A 47 -14.04 23.95 -6.69
N TYR A 48 -12.82 23.38 -6.72
CA TYR A 48 -12.55 22.11 -7.39
C TYR A 48 -13.36 20.93 -6.82
N ASP A 49 -13.67 21.00 -5.54
CA ASP A 49 -14.37 19.94 -4.81
C ASP A 49 -15.76 20.42 -4.40
N SER A 50 -16.78 19.82 -5.00
CA SER A 50 -18.18 20.06 -4.65
C SER A 50 -18.63 19.26 -3.41
N ASN A 51 -17.76 18.51 -2.76
CA ASN A 51 -18.03 17.83 -1.49
C ASN A 51 -17.99 18.85 -0.34
N PRO A 52 -19.15 19.19 0.27
CA PRO A 52 -19.22 20.23 1.30
C PRO A 52 -18.48 19.85 2.59
N THR A 53 -18.14 18.57 2.75
CA THR A 53 -17.38 18.06 3.91
C THR A 53 -15.90 17.91 3.61
N GLN A 54 -15.52 17.87 2.33
CA GLN A 54 -14.13 17.60 1.87
C GLN A 54 -13.50 16.39 2.57
N LEU A 55 -14.28 15.30 2.69
CA LEU A 55 -13.80 14.04 3.25
C LEU A 55 -13.35 13.14 2.09
N ASN A 56 -12.09 13.22 1.74
CA ASN A 56 -11.48 12.47 0.65
C ASN A 56 -10.56 11.38 1.21
N TYR A 57 -10.51 10.20 0.56
CA TYR A 57 -9.78 9.05 1.07
C TYR A 57 -8.83 8.46 0.03
N GLY A 58 -9.17 7.36 -0.63
CA GLY A 58 -8.31 6.70 -1.60
C GLY A 58 -8.04 7.57 -2.83
N VAL A 59 -6.87 7.38 -3.41
CA VAL A 59 -6.45 8.04 -4.65
C VAL A 59 -5.93 6.98 -5.61
N ALA A 60 -6.43 6.97 -6.86
CA ALA A 60 -5.90 6.14 -7.93
C ALA A 60 -5.50 7.01 -9.12
N VAL A 61 -4.52 6.54 -9.87
CA VAL A 61 -4.02 7.22 -11.08
C VAL A 61 -4.16 6.29 -12.28
N THR A 62 -4.90 6.76 -13.30
CA THR A 62 -5.18 6.00 -14.51
C THR A 62 -5.51 6.91 -15.68
N ASP A 63 -5.39 6.44 -16.92
CA ASP A 63 -5.76 7.14 -18.15
C ASP A 63 -7.20 6.78 -18.52
N LEU A 64 -8.16 7.60 -18.07
CA LEU A 64 -9.60 7.34 -18.19
C LEU A 64 -10.15 7.51 -19.60
N ASP A 65 -9.58 8.39 -20.39
CA ASP A 65 -10.05 8.70 -21.73
C ASP A 65 -9.12 8.20 -22.85
N ALA A 66 -8.04 7.51 -22.47
CA ALA A 66 -7.04 6.93 -23.35
C ALA A 66 -6.33 8.00 -24.22
N ASP A 67 -6.06 9.18 -23.64
CA ASP A 67 -5.32 10.26 -24.32
C ASP A 67 -3.81 10.24 -24.00
N GLY A 68 -3.37 9.32 -23.14
CA GLY A 68 -1.98 9.15 -22.72
C GLY A 68 -1.55 10.05 -21.57
N ASN A 69 -2.47 10.87 -21.00
CA ASN A 69 -2.23 11.61 -19.78
C ASN A 69 -3.07 10.98 -18.65
N PHE A 70 -2.52 10.93 -17.45
CA PHE A 70 -3.20 10.30 -16.33
C PHE A 70 -4.15 11.26 -15.62
N GLU A 71 -5.34 10.77 -15.28
CA GLU A 71 -6.25 11.40 -14.35
C GLU A 71 -6.00 10.91 -12.93
N ILE A 72 -6.24 11.80 -11.96
CA ILE A 72 -6.20 11.52 -10.53
C ILE A 72 -7.63 11.31 -10.05
N VAL A 73 -7.97 10.09 -9.69
CA VAL A 73 -9.31 9.71 -9.21
C VAL A 73 -9.29 9.66 -7.69
N VAL A 74 -10.19 10.42 -7.04
CA VAL A 74 -10.24 10.53 -5.58
C VAL A 74 -11.57 10.05 -5.05
N ALA A 75 -11.52 9.12 -4.10
CA ALA A 75 -12.70 8.59 -3.43
C ALA A 75 -13.29 9.62 -2.44
N GLY A 76 -14.56 9.99 -2.65
CA GLY A 76 -15.30 10.95 -1.84
C GLY A 76 -16.17 10.26 -0.80
N TYR A 77 -15.93 10.52 0.49
CA TYR A 77 -16.75 10.01 1.57
C TYR A 77 -17.82 11.02 1.97
N ASN A 78 -19.08 10.58 1.98
CA ASN A 78 -20.24 11.41 2.24
C ASN A 78 -20.36 12.61 1.27
N GLY A 79 -19.92 12.40 0.04
CA GLY A 79 -19.91 13.40 -1.03
C GLY A 79 -19.44 12.78 -2.35
N PRO A 80 -19.34 13.60 -3.42
CA PRO A 80 -18.95 13.10 -4.73
C PRO A 80 -17.48 12.68 -4.78
N ASN A 81 -17.18 11.65 -5.59
CA ASN A 81 -15.84 11.37 -6.03
C ASN A 81 -15.32 12.48 -6.96
N LEU A 82 -14.00 12.62 -7.07
CA LEU A 82 -13.34 13.55 -7.97
C LEU A 82 -12.60 12.82 -9.07
N VAL A 83 -12.53 13.43 -10.24
CA VAL A 83 -11.66 13.02 -11.35
C VAL A 83 -10.93 14.26 -11.83
N LEU A 84 -9.65 14.36 -11.48
CA LEU A 84 -8.82 15.53 -11.74
C LEU A 84 -7.93 15.26 -12.95
N LYS A 85 -8.09 16.05 -14.00
CA LYS A 85 -7.28 16.04 -15.22
C LYS A 85 -6.41 17.29 -15.29
N TYR A 86 -5.15 17.13 -15.68
CA TYR A 86 -4.26 18.28 -15.84
C TYR A 86 -4.50 19.00 -17.17
N ASP A 87 -4.88 20.28 -17.08
CA ASP A 87 -5.02 21.19 -18.23
C ASP A 87 -3.71 21.92 -18.46
N LYS A 88 -2.93 21.45 -19.43
CA LYS A 88 -1.63 22.04 -19.81
C LYS A 88 -1.72 23.51 -20.22
N VAL A 89 -2.86 23.94 -20.77
CA VAL A 89 -3.02 25.33 -21.27
C VAL A 89 -3.23 26.30 -20.11
N ARG A 90 -3.98 25.83 -19.08
CA ARG A 90 -4.29 26.64 -17.91
C ARG A 90 -3.33 26.42 -16.76
N ASP A 91 -2.42 25.46 -16.87
CA ASP A 91 -1.50 25.01 -15.82
C ASP A 91 -2.25 24.72 -14.50
N ARG A 92 -3.28 23.87 -14.58
CA ARG A 92 -4.08 23.49 -13.40
C ARG A 92 -4.79 22.16 -13.57
N LEU A 93 -5.18 21.58 -12.44
CA LEU A 93 -6.07 20.41 -12.40
C LEU A 93 -7.53 20.85 -12.48
N VAL A 94 -8.30 20.17 -13.29
CA VAL A 94 -9.73 20.40 -13.52
C VAL A 94 -10.50 19.15 -13.13
N ASN A 95 -11.52 19.28 -12.30
CA ASN A 95 -12.41 18.18 -12.01
C ASN A 95 -13.35 17.95 -13.19
N VAL A 96 -13.14 16.87 -13.94
CA VAL A 96 -13.96 16.50 -15.11
C VAL A 96 -15.21 15.71 -14.74
N ALA A 97 -15.30 15.18 -13.49
CA ALA A 97 -16.52 14.59 -12.95
C ALA A 97 -17.50 15.65 -12.50
N GLU A 98 -18.05 16.39 -13.47
CA GLU A 98 -18.93 17.54 -13.25
C GLU A 98 -20.36 17.14 -12.84
N ASP A 99 -21.11 18.08 -12.22
CA ASP A 99 -22.52 17.91 -11.84
C ASP A 99 -23.48 18.17 -13.02
N GLU A 100 -23.07 17.75 -14.20
CA GLU A 100 -23.80 17.87 -15.46
C GLU A 100 -24.14 16.46 -15.97
N ARG A 101 -25.42 16.11 -15.97
CA ARG A 101 -25.86 14.75 -16.38
C ARG A 101 -25.53 14.39 -17.83
N SER A 102 -25.23 15.35 -18.66
CA SER A 102 -24.76 15.15 -20.02
C SER A 102 -23.28 14.76 -20.11
N SER A 103 -22.48 15.05 -19.07
CA SER A 103 -21.08 14.69 -19.02
C SER A 103 -20.88 13.16 -19.07
N PRO A 104 -19.93 12.65 -19.84
CA PRO A 104 -19.57 11.24 -19.84
C PRO A 104 -19.09 10.75 -18.47
N TYR A 105 -18.53 11.63 -17.65
CA TYR A 105 -17.97 11.33 -16.33
C TYR A 105 -18.97 11.47 -15.18
N TYR A 106 -20.23 11.89 -15.45
CA TYR A 106 -21.23 12.17 -14.41
C TYR A 106 -21.42 11.00 -13.42
N ALA A 107 -21.43 9.75 -13.91
CA ALA A 107 -21.65 8.57 -13.07
C ALA A 107 -20.51 8.33 -12.07
N LEU A 108 -19.27 8.68 -12.42
CA LEU A 108 -18.09 8.50 -11.55
C LEU A 108 -18.19 9.29 -10.26
N ARG A 109 -18.99 10.35 -10.22
CA ARG A 109 -19.20 11.12 -8.99
C ARG A 109 -19.79 10.31 -7.85
N ASP A 110 -20.60 9.29 -8.15
CA ASP A 110 -21.34 8.47 -7.15
C ASP A 110 -21.73 9.27 -5.90
N ARG A 111 -22.38 10.44 -6.12
CA ARG A 111 -22.69 11.41 -5.07
C ARG A 111 -23.40 10.84 -3.83
N PRO A 112 -24.29 9.82 -3.92
CA PRO A 112 -24.88 9.20 -2.76
C PRO A 112 -23.96 8.20 -2.04
N GLY A 113 -22.81 7.86 -2.64
CA GLY A 113 -21.88 6.88 -2.12
C GLY A 113 -21.08 7.36 -0.89
N ASN A 114 -20.32 6.45 -0.34
CA ASN A 114 -19.34 6.69 0.73
C ASN A 114 -18.03 6.00 0.37
N ALA A 115 -17.43 6.42 -0.73
CA ALA A 115 -16.20 5.79 -1.22
C ALA A 115 -15.02 6.12 -0.31
N ILE A 116 -14.24 5.08 0.01
CA ILE A 116 -12.97 5.23 0.73
C ILE A 116 -11.79 4.65 -0.04
N GLY A 117 -11.99 3.68 -0.92
CA GLY A 117 -10.94 3.09 -1.74
C GLY A 117 -11.28 3.21 -3.22
N VAL A 118 -10.25 3.23 -4.04
CA VAL A 118 -10.37 3.26 -5.49
C VAL A 118 -9.21 2.51 -6.13
N THR A 119 -9.50 1.77 -7.20
CA THR A 119 -8.53 1.10 -8.06
C THR A 119 -9.04 1.04 -9.49
N ALA A 120 -8.15 0.89 -10.47
CA ALA A 120 -8.49 0.83 -11.87
C ALA A 120 -7.73 -0.29 -12.59
N CYS A 121 -8.41 -1.13 -13.36
CA CYS A 121 -7.80 -2.14 -14.20
C CYS A 121 -8.77 -2.70 -15.26
N ASP A 122 -8.23 -3.29 -16.30
CA ASP A 122 -8.97 -3.92 -17.40
C ASP A 122 -9.49 -5.32 -16.99
N ILE A 123 -10.77 -5.39 -16.60
CA ILE A 123 -11.39 -6.61 -16.10
C ILE A 123 -11.86 -7.51 -17.24
N ASP A 124 -12.31 -6.93 -18.35
CA ASP A 124 -12.94 -7.70 -19.44
C ASP A 124 -12.04 -7.90 -20.67
N GLY A 125 -10.87 -7.24 -20.70
CA GLY A 125 -9.89 -7.39 -21.77
C GLY A 125 -10.25 -6.58 -23.00
N ASP A 126 -10.88 -5.41 -22.85
CA ASP A 126 -11.14 -4.50 -23.96
C ASP A 126 -10.01 -3.46 -24.18
N GLY A 127 -8.99 -3.46 -23.32
CA GLY A 127 -7.84 -2.58 -23.39
C GLY A 127 -8.01 -1.25 -22.67
N ARG A 128 -9.10 -1.07 -21.92
CA ARG A 128 -9.39 0.09 -21.07
C ARG A 128 -9.59 -0.35 -19.64
N GLU A 129 -9.18 0.48 -18.69
CA GLU A 129 -9.37 0.18 -17.28
C GLU A 129 -10.78 0.55 -16.81
N GLU A 130 -11.45 -0.38 -16.12
CA GLU A 130 -12.62 -0.13 -15.30
C GLU A 130 -12.20 0.46 -13.96
N ILE A 131 -13.08 1.26 -13.33
CA ILE A 131 -12.80 1.92 -12.05
C ILE A 131 -13.69 1.33 -10.97
N TYR A 132 -13.06 0.77 -9.94
CA TYR A 132 -13.76 0.27 -8.77
C TYR A 132 -13.70 1.28 -7.62
N PHE A 133 -14.87 1.69 -7.11
CA PHE A 133 -15.00 2.45 -5.86
C PHE A 133 -15.54 1.57 -4.75
N LEU A 134 -14.77 1.50 -3.68
CA LEU A 134 -15.11 0.75 -2.48
C LEU A 134 -15.91 1.65 -1.54
N ASN A 135 -17.22 1.39 -1.44
CA ASN A 135 -18.14 2.12 -0.58
C ASN A 135 -18.23 1.48 0.82
N THR A 136 -18.18 2.29 1.86
CA THR A 136 -18.26 1.81 3.24
C THR A 136 -18.89 2.83 4.16
N ASN A 137 -19.42 2.41 5.31
CA ASN A 137 -19.87 3.33 6.35
C ASN A 137 -19.85 2.76 7.78
N ASN A 138 -19.94 1.47 7.97
CA ASN A 138 -19.96 0.85 9.31
C ASN A 138 -18.95 -0.29 9.42
N ALA A 139 -17.74 0.06 9.84
CA ALA A 139 -16.64 -0.88 9.96
C ALA A 139 -16.87 -2.03 10.94
N PHE A 140 -17.64 -1.79 11.98
CA PHE A 140 -17.72 -2.72 13.11
C PHE A 140 -18.86 -3.72 12.99
N SER A 141 -19.80 -3.52 12.08
CA SER A 141 -20.87 -4.48 11.80
C SER A 141 -20.52 -5.49 10.72
N GLY A 142 -19.43 -5.28 9.97
CA GLY A 142 -19.08 -6.04 8.78
C GLY A 142 -19.92 -5.71 7.54
N MET A 143 -20.91 -4.80 7.67
CA MET A 143 -21.83 -4.40 6.61
C MET A 143 -21.69 -2.91 6.30
N ALA A 144 -21.90 -2.52 5.03
CA ALA A 144 -22.02 -1.16 4.57
C ALA A 144 -23.45 -0.81 4.19
N THR A 145 -23.78 0.48 4.13
CA THR A 145 -25.11 0.95 3.67
C THR A 145 -25.20 0.96 2.14
N TYR A 146 -24.10 1.34 1.48
CA TYR A 146 -24.03 1.50 0.04
C TYR A 146 -23.33 0.29 -0.57
N THR A 147 -23.70 -0.05 -1.80
CA THR A 147 -22.96 -1.00 -2.63
C THR A 147 -21.70 -0.36 -3.18
N ASP A 148 -20.68 -1.17 -3.37
CA ASP A 148 -19.52 -0.79 -4.16
C ASP A 148 -19.93 -0.47 -5.60
N LYS A 149 -19.08 0.20 -6.34
CA LYS A 149 -19.28 0.59 -7.73
C LYS A 149 -18.14 0.08 -8.60
N LEU A 150 -18.48 -0.40 -9.78
CA LEU A 150 -17.53 -0.77 -10.82
C LEU A 150 -17.95 -0.11 -12.12
N PHE A 151 -17.26 0.95 -12.48
CA PHE A 151 -17.59 1.74 -13.65
C PHE A 151 -16.82 1.28 -14.87
N LYS A 152 -17.55 1.05 -15.96
CA LYS A 152 -17.05 0.77 -17.30
C LYS A 152 -17.48 1.83 -18.28
N LEU A 153 -16.59 2.20 -19.23
CA LEU A 153 -16.94 3.10 -20.32
C LEU A 153 -17.72 2.34 -21.39
N ARG A 154 -19.04 2.59 -21.48
CA ARG A 154 -19.94 2.03 -22.49
C ARG A 154 -20.56 3.15 -23.32
N ASN A 155 -20.50 3.03 -24.64
CA ASN A 155 -21.11 4.00 -25.56
C ASN A 155 -20.72 5.46 -25.27
N GLY A 156 -19.47 5.68 -24.85
CA GLY A 156 -18.94 7.01 -24.51
C GLY A 156 -19.41 7.57 -23.17
N ARG A 157 -19.95 6.73 -22.28
CA ARG A 157 -20.36 7.11 -20.91
C ARG A 157 -19.91 6.06 -19.90
N TRP A 158 -19.57 6.51 -18.71
CA TRP A 158 -19.30 5.63 -17.59
C TRP A 158 -20.61 5.09 -17.02
N GLU A 159 -20.70 3.77 -16.88
CA GLU A 159 -21.86 3.05 -16.35
C GLU A 159 -21.42 2.04 -15.31
N ASP A 160 -22.21 1.87 -14.24
CA ASP A 160 -21.91 0.98 -13.12
C ASP A 160 -22.32 -0.47 -13.41
N LEU A 161 -21.36 -1.36 -13.62
CA LEU A 161 -21.56 -2.79 -13.86
C LEU A 161 -22.26 -3.52 -12.70
N LEU A 162 -22.04 -3.06 -11.45
CA LEU A 162 -22.65 -3.66 -10.26
C LEU A 162 -24.14 -3.27 -10.13
N SER A 163 -24.60 -2.31 -10.91
CA SER A 163 -26.03 -1.96 -11.03
C SER A 163 -26.75 -2.80 -12.07
N ASP A 164 -26.03 -3.53 -12.94
CA ASP A 164 -26.62 -4.45 -13.90
C ASP A 164 -27.30 -5.62 -13.15
N GLU A 165 -28.46 -6.08 -13.65
CA GLU A 165 -29.24 -7.13 -12.99
C GLU A 165 -28.46 -8.44 -12.82
N VAL A 166 -27.62 -8.77 -13.82
CA VAL A 166 -26.78 -9.97 -13.83
C VAL A 166 -25.70 -9.97 -12.73
N ASN A 167 -25.36 -8.80 -12.18
CA ASN A 167 -24.28 -8.62 -11.19
C ASN A 167 -24.80 -8.30 -9.77
N ARG A 168 -26.11 -8.29 -9.54
CA ARG A 168 -26.72 -7.91 -8.24
C ARG A 168 -26.21 -8.76 -7.07
N ASP A 169 -25.99 -10.04 -7.32
CA ASP A 169 -25.59 -10.99 -6.26
C ASP A 169 -24.14 -10.79 -5.81
N VAL A 170 -23.29 -10.21 -6.65
CA VAL A 170 -21.89 -9.89 -6.33
C VAL A 170 -21.68 -8.44 -5.91
N ALA A 171 -22.69 -7.58 -6.05
CA ALA A 171 -22.64 -6.19 -5.59
C ALA A 171 -22.49 -6.11 -4.07
N SER A 172 -21.25 -5.98 -3.59
CA SER A 172 -20.91 -6.04 -2.16
C SER A 172 -21.56 -4.89 -1.37
N ARG A 173 -21.98 -5.22 -0.14
CA ARG A 173 -22.36 -4.28 0.92
C ARG A 173 -21.60 -4.58 2.20
N PHE A 174 -20.37 -4.99 2.08
CA PHE A 174 -19.51 -5.24 3.22
C PHE A 174 -18.68 -4.00 3.59
N ALA A 175 -18.15 -3.99 4.79
CA ALA A 175 -17.32 -2.89 5.26
C ALA A 175 -15.90 -3.02 4.70
N GLY A 176 -15.73 -2.72 3.42
CA GLY A 176 -14.43 -2.74 2.76
C GLY A 176 -13.44 -1.72 3.34
N ARG A 177 -12.13 -2.00 3.17
CA ARG A 177 -11.05 -1.16 3.68
C ARG A 177 -9.90 -0.97 2.71
N SER A 178 -9.70 -1.84 1.76
CA SER A 178 -8.76 -1.66 0.66
C SER A 178 -9.16 -2.50 -0.52
N VAL A 179 -8.74 -2.10 -1.69
CA VAL A 179 -9.05 -2.75 -2.96
C VAL A 179 -7.80 -2.72 -3.84
N ALA A 180 -7.60 -3.77 -4.63
CA ALA A 180 -6.45 -3.88 -5.52
C ALA A 180 -6.77 -4.78 -6.73
N CYS A 181 -6.10 -4.53 -7.83
CA CYS A 181 -6.19 -5.27 -9.08
C CYS A 181 -5.18 -6.42 -9.13
N VAL A 182 -5.61 -7.60 -9.52
CA VAL A 182 -4.80 -8.82 -9.51
C VAL A 182 -4.98 -9.58 -10.81
N ASP A 183 -3.95 -9.70 -11.66
CA ASP A 183 -3.97 -10.70 -12.73
C ASP A 183 -3.62 -12.08 -12.15
N ARG A 184 -4.63 -12.75 -11.59
CA ARG A 184 -4.47 -13.97 -10.83
C ARG A 184 -4.04 -15.18 -11.69
N THR A 185 -4.36 -15.17 -12.97
CA THR A 185 -4.13 -16.29 -13.90
C THR A 185 -3.12 -15.97 -15.02
N GLY A 186 -2.53 -14.79 -15.03
CA GLY A 186 -1.67 -14.35 -16.13
C GLY A 186 -2.42 -14.15 -17.45
N SER A 187 -3.72 -13.88 -17.38
CA SER A 187 -4.56 -13.74 -18.57
C SER A 187 -4.48 -12.37 -19.22
N GLY A 188 -3.93 -11.38 -18.51
CA GLY A 188 -3.99 -9.97 -18.89
C GLY A 188 -5.35 -9.31 -18.59
N ARG A 189 -6.31 -10.06 -18.00
CA ARG A 189 -7.52 -9.55 -17.37
C ARG A 189 -7.36 -9.59 -15.87
N TYR A 190 -7.96 -8.63 -15.21
CA TYR A 190 -7.79 -8.47 -13.77
C TYR A 190 -8.99 -8.95 -12.97
N SER A 191 -8.70 -9.49 -11.79
CA SER A 191 -9.66 -9.67 -10.71
C SER A 191 -9.49 -8.51 -9.72
N ILE A 192 -10.55 -8.14 -9.01
CA ILE A 192 -10.51 -7.12 -7.95
C ILE A 192 -10.51 -7.80 -6.60
N TYR A 193 -9.42 -7.71 -5.87
CA TYR A 193 -9.32 -8.17 -4.48
C TYR A 193 -9.82 -7.09 -3.53
N ILE A 194 -10.74 -7.46 -2.63
CA ILE A 194 -11.37 -6.55 -1.67
C ILE A 194 -11.07 -7.03 -0.25
N ALA A 195 -10.29 -6.24 0.49
CA ALA A 195 -10.01 -6.48 1.89
C ALA A 195 -11.14 -5.89 2.75
N ASN A 196 -12.08 -6.71 3.18
CA ASN A 196 -13.19 -6.32 4.04
C ASN A 196 -12.81 -6.35 5.53
N TYR A 197 -13.46 -5.51 6.33
CA TYR A 197 -13.41 -5.55 7.79
C TYR A 197 -14.54 -6.44 8.29
N ALA A 198 -14.24 -7.71 8.50
CA ALA A 198 -15.23 -8.69 8.93
C ALA A 198 -15.71 -8.46 10.37
N SER A 199 -16.98 -8.75 10.62
CA SER A 199 -17.56 -8.87 11.96
C SER A 199 -18.09 -10.30 12.15
N GLY A 200 -17.35 -11.12 12.90
CA GLY A 200 -17.63 -12.55 12.99
C GLY A 200 -17.50 -13.23 11.62
N LYS A 201 -18.62 -13.78 11.13
CA LYS A 201 -18.71 -14.42 9.80
C LYS A 201 -19.38 -13.53 8.74
N VAL A 202 -19.43 -12.22 8.95
CA VAL A 202 -20.01 -11.25 8.02
C VAL A 202 -18.90 -10.42 7.40
N GLY A 203 -18.90 -10.27 6.07
CA GLY A 203 -17.94 -9.50 5.32
C GLY A 203 -16.60 -10.22 5.13
N PRO A 204 -16.57 -11.38 4.45
CA PRO A 204 -15.31 -11.99 4.05
C PRO A 204 -14.57 -11.12 3.04
N HIS A 205 -13.27 -11.34 2.91
CA HIS A 205 -12.54 -10.80 1.76
C HIS A 205 -13.12 -11.38 0.47
N ALA A 206 -13.21 -10.58 -0.57
CA ALA A 206 -13.78 -10.95 -1.86
C ALA A 206 -12.72 -10.86 -2.99
N LEU A 207 -12.97 -11.56 -4.09
CA LEU A 207 -12.16 -11.53 -5.31
C LEU A 207 -13.10 -11.59 -6.50
N LEU A 208 -13.43 -10.43 -7.06
CA LEU A 208 -14.36 -10.31 -8.18
C LEU A 208 -13.63 -10.42 -9.50
N GLU A 209 -14.15 -11.21 -10.43
CA GLU A 209 -13.64 -11.30 -11.80
C GLU A 209 -14.75 -11.51 -12.82
N MET A 210 -14.46 -11.29 -14.08
CA MET A 210 -15.40 -11.58 -15.16
C MET A 210 -15.53 -13.09 -15.38
N ASP A 211 -16.77 -13.58 -15.38
CA ASP A 211 -17.07 -14.91 -15.93
C ASP A 211 -17.03 -14.87 -17.46
N VAL A 212 -15.92 -15.34 -18.01
CA VAL A 212 -15.67 -15.32 -19.46
C VAL A 212 -16.74 -16.13 -20.24
N ALA A 213 -17.28 -17.20 -19.66
CA ALA A 213 -18.25 -18.06 -20.33
C ALA A 213 -19.65 -17.44 -20.36
N ALA A 214 -20.01 -16.67 -19.33
CA ALA A 214 -21.31 -16.02 -19.19
C ALA A 214 -21.35 -14.61 -19.80
N SER A 215 -20.19 -14.01 -20.12
CA SER A 215 -20.06 -12.65 -20.62
C SER A 215 -20.03 -12.58 -22.14
N ASP A 216 -20.47 -11.43 -22.68
CA ASP A 216 -20.33 -11.04 -24.09
C ASP A 216 -19.89 -9.57 -24.15
N PRO A 217 -18.56 -9.28 -23.97
CA PRO A 217 -18.05 -7.91 -23.94
C PRO A 217 -18.33 -7.14 -25.25
N ALA A 218 -18.37 -7.85 -26.39
CA ALA A 218 -18.72 -7.21 -27.68
C ALA A 218 -20.14 -6.62 -27.71
N ARG A 219 -21.04 -7.15 -26.86
CA ARG A 219 -22.40 -6.61 -26.64
C ARG A 219 -22.51 -5.77 -25.36
N GLY A 220 -21.37 -5.51 -24.69
CA GLY A 220 -21.33 -4.77 -23.44
C GLY A 220 -21.87 -5.55 -22.22
N ILE A 221 -21.99 -6.89 -22.32
CA ILE A 221 -22.47 -7.74 -21.22
C ILE A 221 -21.26 -8.29 -20.48
N VAL A 222 -21.03 -7.83 -19.26
CA VAL A 222 -19.96 -8.31 -18.37
C VAL A 222 -20.61 -8.93 -17.14
N VAL A 223 -20.51 -10.24 -17.00
CA VAL A 223 -21.00 -11.00 -15.85
C VAL A 223 -19.86 -11.20 -14.87
N LEU A 224 -20.06 -10.83 -13.61
CA LEU A 224 -19.04 -10.90 -12.56
C LEU A 224 -19.35 -12.03 -11.58
N VAL A 225 -18.29 -12.64 -11.07
CA VAL A 225 -18.35 -13.70 -10.04
C VAL A 225 -17.37 -13.42 -8.91
N ASP A 226 -17.71 -13.81 -7.68
CA ASP A 226 -16.78 -13.79 -6.54
C ASP A 226 -16.11 -15.17 -6.42
N VAL A 227 -14.84 -15.21 -6.75
CA VAL A 227 -14.01 -16.43 -6.72
C VAL A 227 -13.13 -16.55 -5.47
N ALA A 228 -13.28 -15.67 -4.48
CA ALA A 228 -12.42 -15.64 -3.29
C ALA A 228 -12.34 -16.96 -2.54
N ALA A 229 -13.47 -17.67 -2.39
CA ALA A 229 -13.51 -18.96 -1.73
C ALA A 229 -12.75 -20.03 -2.55
N GLN A 230 -12.96 -20.08 -3.85
CA GLN A 230 -12.29 -21.00 -4.77
C GLN A 230 -10.79 -20.69 -4.86
N ALA A 231 -10.43 -19.41 -4.92
CA ALA A 231 -9.04 -18.95 -4.97
C ALA A 231 -8.30 -19.08 -3.62
N GLY A 232 -9.00 -19.37 -2.50
CA GLY A 232 -8.39 -19.56 -1.19
C GLY A 232 -8.13 -18.27 -0.40
N VAL A 233 -8.67 -17.12 -0.85
CA VAL A 233 -8.45 -15.81 -0.23
C VAL A 233 -9.65 -15.29 0.57
N SER A 234 -10.77 -15.99 0.60
CA SER A 234 -11.94 -15.62 1.41
C SER A 234 -11.64 -15.78 2.90
N LYS A 235 -11.32 -14.68 3.58
CA LYS A 235 -10.95 -14.64 5.00
C LYS A 235 -11.87 -13.69 5.77
N TYR A 236 -12.03 -13.95 7.06
CA TYR A 236 -12.86 -13.15 7.98
C TYR A 236 -11.95 -12.47 9.00
N THR A 237 -11.30 -11.38 8.60
CA THR A 237 -10.37 -10.62 9.45
C THR A 237 -10.65 -9.12 9.34
N GLY A 238 -9.92 -8.32 10.10
CA GLY A 238 -9.95 -6.87 9.97
C GLY A 238 -9.05 -6.40 8.83
N GLY A 239 -9.40 -6.73 7.57
CA GLY A 239 -8.62 -6.36 6.41
C GLY A 239 -8.30 -4.86 6.35
N ARG A 240 -7.08 -4.51 5.92
CA ARG A 240 -6.57 -3.14 5.79
C ARG A 240 -5.76 -2.99 4.51
N GLY A 241 -4.57 -2.39 4.56
CA GLY A 241 -3.73 -2.13 3.39
C GLY A 241 -3.42 -3.38 2.58
N VAL A 242 -3.46 -3.25 1.29
CA VAL A 242 -3.17 -4.33 0.33
C VAL A 242 -2.06 -3.87 -0.61
N ALA A 243 -1.18 -4.78 -1.00
CA ALA A 243 -0.25 -4.58 -2.09
C ALA A 243 -0.15 -5.84 -2.95
N VAL A 244 -0.08 -5.66 -4.25
CA VAL A 244 -0.10 -6.73 -5.26
C VAL A 244 1.14 -6.66 -6.14
N GLY A 245 1.77 -7.79 -6.37
CA GLY A 245 2.94 -7.91 -7.24
C GLY A 245 3.61 -9.27 -7.12
N PRO A 246 4.68 -9.54 -7.88
CA PRO A 246 5.44 -10.78 -7.83
C PRO A 246 6.36 -10.80 -6.59
N ILE A 247 5.78 -10.96 -5.38
CA ILE A 247 6.50 -10.85 -4.11
C ILE A 247 7.40 -12.07 -3.89
N LEU A 248 6.82 -13.28 -3.98
CA LEU A 248 7.56 -14.55 -3.88
C LEU A 248 7.65 -15.27 -5.22
N SER A 249 6.71 -14.99 -6.10
CA SER A 249 6.64 -15.52 -7.45
C SER A 249 7.63 -14.78 -8.35
N ASP A 250 8.14 -15.44 -9.38
CA ASP A 250 9.02 -14.80 -10.36
C ASP A 250 8.24 -13.77 -11.23
N SER A 251 6.95 -14.03 -11.47
CA SER A 251 6.08 -13.21 -12.33
C SER A 251 4.64 -13.13 -11.83
N ALA A 252 4.05 -14.22 -11.31
CA ALA A 252 2.66 -14.26 -10.92
C ALA A 252 2.36 -13.29 -9.75
N SER A 253 1.17 -12.70 -9.76
CA SER A 253 0.77 -11.73 -8.75
C SER A 253 0.43 -12.42 -7.43
N ASP A 254 1.25 -12.19 -6.40
CA ASP A 254 0.97 -12.47 -5.00
C ASP A 254 0.21 -11.29 -4.38
N ILE A 255 -0.46 -11.52 -3.23
CA ILE A 255 -1.22 -10.48 -2.53
C ILE A 255 -0.72 -10.40 -1.08
N PHE A 256 -0.19 -9.26 -0.67
CA PHE A 256 0.00 -8.95 0.74
C PHE A 256 -1.22 -8.20 1.27
N CYS A 257 -1.76 -8.62 2.41
CA CYS A 257 -2.87 -7.96 3.08
C CYS A 257 -2.56 -7.74 4.55
N GLY A 258 -2.38 -6.48 4.94
CA GLY A 258 -2.29 -6.07 6.32
C GLY A 258 -3.64 -6.20 7.02
N ASN A 259 -3.63 -6.62 8.27
CA ASN A 259 -4.84 -6.78 9.07
C ASN A 259 -4.79 -5.93 10.35
N GLU A 260 -5.97 -5.64 10.90
CA GLU A 260 -6.13 -5.06 12.21
C GLU A 260 -6.57 -6.13 13.20
N ASN A 261 -5.85 -6.26 14.32
CA ASN A 261 -6.10 -7.26 15.37
C ASN A 261 -6.04 -8.72 14.89
N SER A 262 -5.35 -9.00 13.83
CA SER A 262 -5.20 -10.33 13.24
C SER A 262 -3.86 -10.44 12.52
N PRO A 263 -3.32 -11.65 12.33
CA PRO A 263 -2.14 -11.84 11.49
C PRO A 263 -2.34 -11.29 10.09
N ASN A 264 -1.30 -10.67 9.52
CA ASN A 264 -1.27 -10.30 8.10
C ASN A 264 -1.29 -11.55 7.22
N PHE A 265 -1.68 -11.40 5.97
CA PHE A 265 -1.61 -12.45 4.97
C PHE A 265 -0.56 -12.13 3.91
N LEU A 266 0.13 -13.16 3.45
CA LEU A 266 0.81 -13.18 2.16
C LEU A 266 0.26 -14.36 1.37
N PHE A 267 -0.67 -14.08 0.48
CA PHE A 267 -1.25 -15.05 -0.41
C PHE A 267 -0.31 -15.25 -1.60
N HIS A 268 0.44 -16.34 -1.55
CA HIS A 268 1.34 -16.75 -2.63
C HIS A 268 0.54 -17.45 -3.73
N ASN A 269 0.66 -16.95 -4.95
CA ASN A 269 0.02 -17.52 -6.14
C ASN A 269 0.68 -18.84 -6.52
N LEU A 270 -0.12 -19.92 -6.64
CA LEU A 270 0.37 -21.26 -6.95
C LEU A 270 0.54 -21.51 -8.46
N GLY A 271 0.29 -20.52 -9.32
CA GLY A 271 0.41 -20.60 -10.78
C GLY A 271 -0.84 -21.16 -11.47
N ASP A 272 -1.83 -21.62 -10.72
CA ASP A 272 -3.13 -22.09 -11.22
C ASP A 272 -4.30 -21.15 -10.90
N GLY A 273 -3.99 -19.94 -10.41
CA GLY A 273 -4.93 -18.92 -9.99
C GLY A 273 -5.49 -19.16 -8.58
N THR A 274 -4.99 -20.15 -7.83
CA THR A 274 -5.26 -20.33 -6.41
C THR A 274 -4.11 -19.82 -5.55
N TYR A 275 -4.39 -19.53 -4.29
CA TYR A 275 -3.45 -18.92 -3.36
C TYR A 275 -3.28 -19.73 -2.09
N ARG A 276 -2.08 -19.68 -1.54
CA ARG A 276 -1.76 -20.19 -0.21
C ARG A 276 -1.23 -19.05 0.66
N ASP A 277 -1.83 -18.87 1.83
CA ASP A 277 -1.26 -17.96 2.83
C ASP A 277 0.05 -18.53 3.41
N VAL A 278 1.12 -17.80 3.27
CA VAL A 278 2.47 -18.17 3.72
C VAL A 278 3.09 -17.14 4.68
N ALA A 279 2.34 -16.11 5.10
CA ALA A 279 2.86 -15.00 5.90
C ALA A 279 3.61 -15.48 7.15
N ALA A 280 3.02 -16.38 7.95
CA ALA A 280 3.67 -16.94 9.14
C ALA A 280 4.92 -17.77 8.81
N VAL A 281 4.94 -18.42 7.64
CA VAL A 281 6.10 -19.22 7.21
C VAL A 281 7.29 -18.35 6.86
N VAL A 282 7.04 -17.20 6.25
CA VAL A 282 8.10 -16.28 5.79
C VAL A 282 8.39 -15.13 6.77
N GLY A 283 7.62 -15.01 7.86
CA GLY A 283 7.85 -14.01 8.94
C GLY A 283 7.20 -12.65 8.70
N LEU A 284 6.06 -12.61 7.98
CA LEU A 284 5.30 -11.39 7.68
C LEU A 284 3.96 -11.29 8.41
N ASP A 285 3.62 -12.27 9.25
CA ASP A 285 2.30 -12.35 9.89
C ASP A 285 2.01 -11.25 10.93
N ASP A 286 3.02 -10.71 11.60
CA ASP A 286 2.98 -9.58 12.56
C ASP A 286 1.64 -9.50 13.38
N PRO A 287 1.28 -10.55 14.14
CA PRO A 287 -0.11 -10.84 14.55
C PRO A 287 -0.71 -9.88 15.57
N TYR A 288 0.09 -9.00 16.16
CA TYR A 288 -0.33 -8.11 17.26
C TYR A 288 -0.34 -6.64 16.85
N GLN A 289 -0.27 -6.35 15.56
CA GLN A 289 -0.22 -5.00 15.05
C GLN A 289 -1.52 -4.62 14.32
N HIS A 290 -1.58 -3.38 13.89
CA HIS A 290 -2.72 -2.81 13.19
C HIS A 290 -2.25 -2.28 11.84
N GLY A 291 -2.05 -3.19 10.86
CA GLY A 291 -1.55 -2.85 9.54
C GLY A 291 -2.38 -1.75 8.86
N ARG A 292 -1.70 -0.87 8.13
CA ARG A 292 -2.28 0.20 7.29
C ARG A 292 -1.60 0.19 5.93
N GLY A 293 -1.10 1.32 5.47
CA GLY A 293 -0.46 1.45 4.17
C GLY A 293 0.72 0.50 3.95
N VAL A 294 0.84 0.02 2.73
CA VAL A 294 1.86 -0.95 2.29
C VAL A 294 2.45 -0.46 0.98
N ALA A 295 3.77 -0.61 0.80
CA ALA A 295 4.41 -0.46 -0.50
C ALA A 295 5.41 -1.59 -0.76
N LEU A 296 5.56 -1.94 -2.04
CA LEU A 296 6.50 -2.94 -2.54
C LEU A 296 7.63 -2.24 -3.28
N ALA A 297 8.87 -2.63 -3.02
CA ALA A 297 10.04 -2.14 -3.74
C ALA A 297 11.23 -3.08 -3.56
N ASP A 298 12.29 -2.87 -4.30
CA ASP A 298 13.60 -3.50 -4.09
C ASP A 298 14.53 -2.45 -3.45
N PHE A 299 14.53 -2.39 -2.12
CA PHE A 299 15.23 -1.34 -1.37
C PHE A 299 16.75 -1.53 -1.29
N ASN A 300 17.23 -2.72 -1.52
CA ASN A 300 18.66 -3.04 -1.46
C ASN A 300 19.26 -3.37 -2.85
N ARG A 301 18.45 -3.34 -3.90
CA ARG A 301 18.80 -3.64 -5.29
C ARG A 301 19.40 -5.04 -5.46
N ASP A 302 18.80 -6.03 -4.80
CA ASP A 302 19.17 -7.43 -4.95
C ASP A 302 18.28 -8.21 -5.92
N GLY A 303 17.34 -7.53 -6.57
CA GLY A 303 16.40 -8.07 -7.55
C GLY A 303 15.21 -8.80 -6.93
N ARG A 304 15.02 -8.69 -5.61
CA ARG A 304 13.87 -9.26 -4.89
C ARG A 304 12.94 -8.17 -4.39
N VAL A 305 11.69 -8.52 -4.25
CA VAL A 305 10.67 -7.60 -3.78
C VAL A 305 10.66 -7.55 -2.26
N ASP A 306 10.92 -6.39 -1.72
CA ASP A 306 10.84 -6.08 -0.30
C ASP A 306 9.49 -5.44 0.04
N ILE A 307 9.17 -5.35 1.33
CA ILE A 307 7.89 -4.84 1.81
C ILE A 307 8.12 -3.80 2.90
N VAL A 308 7.52 -2.63 2.74
CA VAL A 308 7.38 -1.63 3.80
C VAL A 308 5.93 -1.46 4.16
N TYR A 309 5.60 -1.42 5.45
CA TYR A 309 4.25 -1.06 5.86
C TYR A 309 4.19 -0.34 7.21
N GLY A 310 3.13 0.47 7.32
CA GLY A 310 2.83 1.21 8.52
C GLY A 310 1.86 0.47 9.44
N ASN A 311 2.10 0.53 10.74
CA ASN A 311 1.19 0.06 11.77
C ASN A 311 0.57 1.25 12.51
N TRP A 312 -0.76 1.25 12.64
CA TRP A 312 -1.50 2.29 13.36
C TRP A 312 -1.11 2.33 14.82
N ASN A 313 -0.44 3.42 15.23
CA ASN A 313 0.09 3.61 16.58
C ASN A 313 0.97 2.44 17.06
N GLY A 314 1.52 1.66 16.15
CA GLY A 314 2.44 0.56 16.39
C GLY A 314 3.76 0.74 15.62
N PRO A 315 4.75 -0.12 15.85
CA PRO A 315 6.04 -0.03 15.17
C PRO A 315 5.87 -0.28 13.67
N HIS A 316 6.37 0.66 12.85
CA HIS A 316 6.41 0.49 11.40
C HIS A 316 7.48 -0.53 11.00
N ARG A 317 7.30 -1.18 9.86
CA ARG A 317 8.13 -2.28 9.38
C ARG A 317 8.80 -1.97 8.06
N LEU A 318 10.02 -2.44 7.92
CA LEU A 318 10.81 -2.43 6.69
C LEU A 318 11.45 -3.80 6.51
N TYR A 319 10.81 -4.65 5.73
CA TYR A 319 11.22 -6.04 5.55
C TYR A 319 12.00 -6.22 4.26
N LEU A 320 13.25 -6.64 4.37
CA LEU A 320 14.01 -7.14 3.23
C LEU A 320 13.76 -8.63 3.04
N GLN A 321 13.53 -9.02 1.79
CA GLN A 321 13.44 -10.42 1.40
C GLN A 321 14.83 -11.06 1.45
N ALA A 322 14.96 -12.19 2.13
CA ALA A 322 16.22 -12.88 2.36
C ALA A 322 16.05 -14.39 2.23
N GLY A 323 17.19 -15.11 2.22
CA GLY A 323 17.21 -16.57 2.16
C GLY A 323 17.52 -17.11 0.76
N ALA A 324 17.68 -18.42 0.67
CA ALA A 324 17.89 -19.14 -0.59
C ALA A 324 16.55 -19.48 -1.27
N PRO A 325 16.51 -19.77 -2.56
CA PRO A 325 15.34 -20.31 -3.23
C PRO A 325 14.70 -21.47 -2.46
N GLY A 326 13.37 -21.44 -2.25
CA GLY A 326 12.63 -22.40 -1.45
C GLY A 326 12.74 -22.27 0.07
N ARG A 327 13.50 -21.28 0.57
CA ARG A 327 13.63 -20.95 2.00
C ARG A 327 13.60 -19.45 2.23
N VAL A 328 12.70 -18.77 1.54
CA VAL A 328 12.54 -17.31 1.67
C VAL A 328 12.11 -16.93 3.09
N ARG A 329 12.65 -15.83 3.57
CA ARG A 329 12.29 -15.18 4.84
C ARG A 329 12.33 -13.67 4.63
N PHE A 330 11.52 -12.97 5.38
CA PHE A 330 11.60 -11.52 5.46
C PHE A 330 12.26 -11.13 6.79
N ARG A 331 13.17 -10.18 6.72
CA ARG A 331 13.91 -9.67 7.88
C ARG A 331 13.65 -8.19 8.06
N ASP A 332 13.10 -7.82 9.21
CA ASP A 332 12.86 -6.43 9.56
C ASP A 332 14.18 -5.71 9.81
N ILE A 333 14.42 -4.65 9.06
CA ILE A 333 15.59 -3.76 9.18
C ILE A 333 15.22 -2.36 9.64
N ALA A 334 13.95 -2.13 10.02
CA ALA A 334 13.49 -0.84 10.49
C ALA A 334 14.33 -0.36 11.69
N THR A 335 14.96 0.81 11.54
CA THR A 335 15.69 1.45 12.65
C THR A 335 14.70 1.90 13.74
N PRO A 336 15.12 2.12 14.98
CA PRO A 336 14.24 2.64 16.04
C PRO A 336 13.53 3.95 15.64
N LYS A 337 14.20 4.79 14.83
CA LYS A 337 13.65 6.04 14.33
C LYS A 337 12.59 5.78 13.26
N PHE A 338 12.85 4.92 12.30
CA PHE A 338 11.91 4.51 11.26
C PHE A 338 10.66 3.84 11.87
N SER A 339 10.88 2.90 12.79
CA SER A 339 9.84 2.09 13.44
C SER A 339 9.00 2.86 14.48
N MET A 340 9.29 4.15 14.73
CA MET A 340 8.59 4.95 15.74
C MET A 340 7.08 4.99 15.46
N PRO A 341 6.22 4.57 16.41
CA PRO A 341 4.78 4.54 16.23
C PRO A 341 4.19 5.90 15.86
N SER A 342 3.31 5.91 14.88
CA SER A 342 2.52 7.08 14.48
C SER A 342 1.13 6.67 14.01
N PRO A 343 0.15 7.58 13.96
CA PRO A 343 -1.18 7.31 13.40
C PRO A 343 -1.14 7.33 11.86
N VAL A 344 -0.34 6.44 11.29
CA VAL A 344 -0.15 6.32 9.84
C VAL A 344 -1.42 5.83 9.14
N ARG A 345 -1.63 6.33 7.92
CA ARG A 345 -2.62 5.82 6.96
C ARG A 345 -1.93 5.23 5.75
N THR A 346 -1.39 6.03 4.88
CA THR A 346 -0.75 5.55 3.65
C THR A 346 0.77 5.50 3.78
N VAL A 347 1.39 4.57 3.07
CA VAL A 347 2.85 4.45 2.92
C VAL A 347 3.16 4.38 1.43
N ILE A 348 4.08 5.21 0.97
CA ILE A 348 4.46 5.32 -0.43
C ILE A 348 5.97 5.11 -0.53
N ALA A 349 6.42 4.36 -1.54
CA ALA A 349 7.83 4.19 -1.87
C ALA A 349 8.06 4.66 -3.30
N ALA A 350 8.94 5.65 -3.49
CA ALA A 350 9.26 6.23 -4.80
C ALA A 350 10.64 6.89 -4.79
N ASP A 351 11.19 7.16 -5.96
CA ASP A 351 12.40 7.97 -6.17
C ASP A 351 11.93 9.37 -6.57
N PHE A 352 11.79 10.27 -5.58
CA PHE A 352 11.18 11.59 -5.78
C PHE A 352 12.12 12.63 -6.38
N ASP A 353 13.43 12.44 -6.27
CA ASP A 353 14.44 13.39 -6.79
C ASP A 353 15.31 12.81 -7.90
N ASN A 354 14.93 11.64 -8.43
CA ASN A 354 15.60 10.96 -9.53
C ASN A 354 17.09 10.66 -9.25
N ASP A 355 17.47 10.45 -7.97
CA ASP A 355 18.86 10.16 -7.57
C ASP A 355 19.20 8.66 -7.58
N GLN A 356 18.22 7.79 -7.93
CA GLN A 356 18.26 6.33 -7.95
C GLN A 356 18.00 5.66 -6.60
N GLU A 357 18.05 6.36 -5.49
CA GLU A 357 17.67 5.82 -4.18
C GLU A 357 16.16 5.94 -3.99
N LEU A 358 15.59 5.10 -3.15
CA LEU A 358 14.14 5.13 -2.89
C LEU A 358 13.85 5.86 -1.59
N GLU A 359 12.86 6.72 -1.64
CA GLU A 359 12.26 7.29 -0.43
C GLU A 359 11.02 6.52 -0.01
N VAL A 360 10.76 6.52 1.31
CA VAL A 360 9.53 6.02 1.93
C VAL A 360 8.84 7.17 2.65
N PHE A 361 7.64 7.49 2.20
CA PHE A 361 6.79 8.53 2.77
C PHE A 361 5.69 7.92 3.63
N PHE A 362 5.53 8.42 4.86
CA PHE A 362 4.44 8.07 5.77
C PHE A 362 3.44 9.21 5.88
N ASN A 363 2.22 9.00 5.38
CA ASN A 363 1.10 9.92 5.52
C ASN A 363 0.36 9.65 6.84
N ASN A 364 0.41 10.58 7.77
CA ASN A 364 -0.15 10.48 9.10
C ASN A 364 -1.46 11.28 9.23
N ILE A 365 -2.25 10.94 10.24
CA ILE A 365 -3.46 11.69 10.57
C ILE A 365 -3.36 12.36 11.94
N ALA A 366 -3.47 13.67 11.99
CA ALA A 366 -3.46 14.46 13.22
C ALA A 366 -4.82 14.43 13.95
N TYR A 367 -5.35 13.25 14.31
CA TYR A 367 -6.70 13.14 14.88
C TYR A 367 -6.75 13.39 16.40
N ARG A 368 -5.63 13.30 17.11
CA ARG A 368 -5.51 13.55 18.56
C ARG A 368 -4.37 14.51 18.89
N GLY A 369 -4.19 15.53 18.08
CA GLY A 369 -3.08 16.47 18.16
C GLY A 369 -2.20 16.37 16.95
N SER A 370 -1.15 17.18 16.91
CA SER A 370 -0.17 17.24 15.83
C SER A 370 0.46 15.87 15.55
N SER A 371 0.52 15.46 14.29
CA SER A 371 1.15 14.22 13.85
C SER A 371 1.72 14.39 12.44
N ALA A 372 2.93 14.90 12.38
CA ALA A 372 3.61 15.21 11.13
C ALA A 372 3.83 13.97 10.25
N ASN A 373 3.76 14.15 8.95
CA ASN A 373 4.20 13.17 7.96
C ASN A 373 5.72 12.97 8.06
N ARG A 374 6.21 11.84 7.57
CA ARG A 374 7.63 11.48 7.68
C ARG A 374 8.15 10.97 6.34
N LEU A 375 9.41 11.27 6.06
CA LEU A 375 10.11 10.86 4.85
C LEU A 375 11.45 10.24 5.20
N PHE A 376 11.76 9.11 4.59
CA PHE A 376 13.02 8.40 4.78
C PHE A 376 13.62 8.03 3.43
N ARG A 377 14.94 8.19 3.26
CA ARG A 377 15.71 7.68 2.12
C ARG A 377 16.41 6.39 2.50
N LEU A 378 16.42 5.43 1.58
CA LEU A 378 17.11 4.16 1.72
C LEU A 378 18.34 4.13 0.82
N ILE A 379 19.49 4.50 1.38
CA ILE A 379 20.77 4.61 0.65
C ILE A 379 21.38 3.23 0.54
N ARG A 380 21.51 2.74 -0.68
CA ARG A 380 22.10 1.43 -0.98
C ARG A 380 23.54 1.30 -0.46
N ARG A 381 23.88 0.07 -0.03
CA ARG A 381 25.25 -0.36 0.27
C ARG A 381 25.52 -1.73 -0.32
N GLU A 382 26.70 -1.93 -0.92
CA GLU A 382 26.99 -3.15 -1.69
C GLU A 382 26.94 -4.44 -0.87
N HIS A 383 27.28 -4.56 0.32
CA HIS A 383 27.36 -5.83 1.06
C HIS A 383 26.69 -5.76 2.44
N SER A 384 25.77 -4.85 2.62
CA SER A 384 25.08 -4.64 3.89
C SER A 384 23.71 -4.02 3.66
N ASP A 385 22.89 -3.99 4.72
CA ASP A 385 21.60 -3.34 4.67
C ASP A 385 21.72 -1.87 4.27
N PRO A 386 20.75 -1.31 3.55
CA PRO A 386 20.74 0.11 3.22
C PRO A 386 20.77 0.97 4.47
N ILE A 387 21.33 2.16 4.35
CA ILE A 387 21.21 3.18 5.41
C ILE A 387 19.81 3.78 5.31
N VAL A 388 19.12 3.86 6.45
CA VAL A 388 17.82 4.51 6.56
C VAL A 388 18.03 5.91 7.14
N GLU A 389 17.90 6.93 6.29
CA GLU A 389 18.06 8.33 6.63
C GLU A 389 16.70 9.02 6.71
N GLU A 390 16.42 9.82 7.73
CA GLU A 390 15.21 10.64 7.78
C GLU A 390 15.46 11.99 7.12
N LEU A 391 14.64 12.33 6.13
CA LEU A 391 14.70 13.55 5.37
C LEU A 391 13.71 14.59 5.90
N ASN A 392 13.87 15.82 5.41
CA ASN A 392 12.93 16.92 5.64
C ASN A 392 11.84 16.88 4.55
N PRO A 393 10.58 16.55 4.87
CA PRO A 393 9.50 16.53 3.88
C PRO A 393 9.16 17.92 3.30
N GLY A 394 9.67 19.01 3.87
CA GLY A 394 9.29 20.36 3.46
C GLY A 394 7.82 20.64 3.79
N ASP A 395 7.08 21.19 2.82
CA ASP A 395 5.66 21.51 2.99
C ASP A 395 4.79 20.26 3.18
N ALA A 396 5.24 19.08 2.70
CA ALA A 396 4.54 17.80 2.93
C ALA A 396 4.66 17.28 4.37
N LEU A 397 5.30 17.99 5.28
CA LEU A 397 5.35 17.68 6.72
C LEU A 397 3.95 17.68 7.36
N GLU A 398 3.08 18.58 7.01
CA GLU A 398 1.65 18.71 7.40
C GLU A 398 1.34 18.27 8.83
N PRO A 399 1.87 18.92 9.87
CA PRO A 399 1.73 18.45 11.25
C PRO A 399 0.28 18.41 11.75
N GLU A 400 -0.62 19.16 11.13
CA GLU A 400 -2.06 19.20 11.42
C GLU A 400 -2.88 18.50 10.31
N GLY A 401 -2.21 17.79 9.40
CA GLY A 401 -2.84 17.07 8.29
C GLY A 401 -3.74 15.94 8.78
N ARG A 402 -4.89 15.79 8.13
CA ARG A 402 -5.83 14.67 8.34
C ARG A 402 -5.65 13.62 7.24
N GLY A 403 -4.40 13.23 7.02
CA GLY A 403 -4.02 12.33 5.94
C GLY A 403 -4.82 11.04 5.92
N THR A 404 -5.26 10.65 4.74
CA THR A 404 -6.00 9.40 4.46
C THR A 404 -5.29 8.59 3.40
N GLY A 405 -5.50 8.86 2.12
CA GLY A 405 -4.80 8.25 1.00
C GLY A 405 -3.70 9.13 0.44
N GLY A 406 -3.08 8.66 -0.62
CA GLY A 406 -2.11 9.42 -1.42
C GLY A 406 -1.57 8.59 -2.56
N ALA A 407 -1.17 9.25 -3.62
CA ALA A 407 -0.57 8.63 -4.80
C ALA A 407 0.58 9.47 -5.34
N VAL A 408 1.38 8.85 -6.17
CA VAL A 408 2.44 9.51 -6.95
C VAL A 408 2.14 9.40 -8.43
N THR A 409 2.42 10.49 -9.15
CA THR A 409 2.33 10.57 -10.60
C THR A 409 3.09 11.77 -11.10
N ASP A 410 3.62 11.70 -12.29
CA ASP A 410 4.13 12.86 -13.03
C ASP A 410 2.99 13.41 -13.90
N PHE A 411 2.11 14.22 -13.28
CA PHE A 411 0.87 14.66 -13.94
C PHE A 411 1.11 15.72 -15.04
N ASP A 412 2.19 16.48 -14.96
CA ASP A 412 2.50 17.53 -15.95
C ASP A 412 3.57 17.12 -16.99
N GLY A 413 4.17 15.93 -16.81
CA GLY A 413 5.10 15.32 -17.76
C GLY A 413 6.50 15.94 -17.72
N ASP A 414 6.91 16.49 -16.56
CA ASP A 414 8.23 17.07 -16.38
C ASP A 414 9.32 16.04 -16.00
N GLY A 415 8.92 14.80 -15.75
CA GLY A 415 9.80 13.67 -15.40
C GLY A 415 10.14 13.59 -13.93
N MET A 416 9.51 14.39 -13.08
CA MET A 416 9.59 14.30 -11.63
C MET A 416 8.29 13.74 -11.08
N LEU A 417 8.38 12.88 -10.08
CA LEU A 417 7.19 12.37 -9.42
C LEU A 417 6.58 13.42 -8.48
N ASP A 418 5.30 13.70 -8.69
CA ASP A 418 4.49 14.56 -7.85
C ASP A 418 3.78 13.74 -6.77
N LEU A 419 3.62 14.33 -5.59
CA LEU A 419 2.93 13.70 -4.46
C LEU A 419 1.55 14.33 -4.26
N ILE A 420 0.51 13.51 -4.34
CA ILE A 420 -0.88 13.90 -4.07
C ILE A 420 -1.33 13.26 -2.76
N LEU A 421 -1.80 14.06 -1.80
CA LEU A 421 -2.35 13.57 -0.54
C LEU A 421 -3.81 13.95 -0.41
N SER A 422 -4.63 12.98 -0.01
CA SER A 422 -6.02 13.20 0.36
C SER A 422 -6.17 13.30 1.88
N HIS A 423 -7.20 14.05 2.29
CA HIS A 423 -7.49 14.32 3.69
C HIS A 423 -8.99 14.16 3.97
N GLY A 424 -9.36 14.00 5.23
CA GLY A 424 -10.76 14.07 5.56
C GLY A 424 -11.21 13.20 6.72
N GLU A 425 -10.38 12.38 7.31
CA GLU A 425 -10.86 11.59 8.44
C GLU A 425 -11.21 12.50 9.62
N SER A 426 -12.47 12.48 10.00
CA SER A 426 -13.05 13.21 11.12
C SER A 426 -13.10 14.76 11.02
N MET A 427 -12.48 15.37 10.04
CA MET A 427 -12.54 16.80 9.80
C MET A 427 -12.26 17.12 8.32
N ALA A 428 -13.03 18.02 7.74
CA ALA A 428 -12.82 18.46 6.36
C ALA A 428 -11.49 19.16 6.19
N GLN A 429 -10.74 18.74 5.18
CA GLN A 429 -9.52 19.39 4.69
C GLN A 429 -9.40 19.17 3.19
N PRO A 430 -8.87 20.15 2.42
CA PRO A 430 -8.64 20.00 0.99
C PRO A 430 -7.57 18.96 0.68
N LEU A 431 -7.46 18.55 -0.58
CA LEU A 431 -6.32 17.82 -1.10
C LEU A 431 -5.04 18.64 -0.96
N SER A 432 -3.90 17.97 -0.87
CA SER A 432 -2.59 18.59 -1.00
C SER A 432 -1.82 18.03 -2.18
N ILE A 433 -1.17 18.91 -2.94
CA ILE A 433 -0.35 18.55 -4.10
C ILE A 433 1.02 19.18 -3.91
N PHE A 434 2.04 18.35 -4.06
CA PHE A 434 3.43 18.73 -3.85
C PHE A 434 4.28 18.35 -5.04
N LYS A 435 5.21 19.23 -5.40
CA LYS A 435 6.29 18.94 -6.35
C LYS A 435 7.61 18.78 -5.61
N SER A 436 8.46 17.88 -6.11
CA SER A 436 9.82 17.77 -5.62
C SER A 436 10.60 19.07 -5.87
N THR A 437 11.38 19.49 -4.89
CA THR A 437 12.28 20.64 -4.99
C THR A 437 13.73 20.25 -5.25
N GLN A 438 14.00 18.93 -5.25
CA GLN A 438 15.32 18.35 -5.44
C GLN A 438 15.39 17.58 -6.76
N GLY A 439 16.58 17.16 -7.17
CA GLY A 439 16.77 16.35 -8.36
C GLY A 439 16.69 17.08 -9.70
N ALA A 440 16.53 18.41 -9.71
CA ALA A 440 16.50 19.20 -10.95
C ALA A 440 17.77 18.94 -11.79
N GLY A 441 17.59 18.41 -13.01
CA GLY A 441 18.66 18.03 -13.91
C GLY A 441 19.23 16.62 -13.72
N ASN A 442 18.65 15.80 -12.84
CA ASN A 442 18.82 14.36 -12.87
C ASN A 442 18.08 13.78 -14.07
N ASN A 443 18.65 12.72 -14.63
CA ASN A 443 18.01 11.99 -15.71
C ASN A 443 16.97 11.02 -15.16
N TRP A 444 16.04 10.61 -16.02
CA TRP A 444 14.98 9.69 -15.69
C TRP A 444 14.58 8.83 -16.91
N LEU A 445 13.83 7.77 -16.64
CA LEU A 445 13.18 6.95 -17.66
C LEU A 445 11.87 6.40 -17.09
N ARG A 446 10.80 6.52 -17.84
CA ARG A 446 9.48 5.99 -17.49
C ARG A 446 9.08 4.88 -18.45
N VAL A 447 8.66 3.73 -17.94
CA VAL A 447 8.35 2.54 -18.73
C VAL A 447 6.90 2.13 -18.48
N VAL A 448 6.13 2.00 -19.56
CA VAL A 448 4.70 1.67 -19.55
C VAL A 448 4.49 0.35 -20.30
N PRO A 449 4.54 -0.80 -19.62
CA PRO A 449 4.23 -2.06 -20.25
C PRO A 449 2.71 -2.20 -20.48
N ARG A 450 2.34 -2.78 -21.61
CA ARG A 450 0.94 -3.04 -21.97
C ARG A 450 0.61 -4.53 -21.89
N THR A 451 -0.63 -4.84 -21.53
CA THR A 451 -1.16 -6.22 -21.59
C THR A 451 -1.37 -6.66 -23.04
N ARG A 452 -1.68 -7.93 -23.26
CA ARG A 452 -2.08 -8.45 -24.58
C ARG A 452 -3.32 -7.79 -25.17
N PHE A 453 -4.09 -7.09 -24.35
CA PHE A 453 -5.30 -6.35 -24.74
C PHE A 453 -5.03 -4.86 -24.95
N GLY A 454 -3.82 -4.39 -24.61
CA GLY A 454 -3.43 -2.98 -24.75
C GLY A 454 -3.63 -2.12 -23.50
N ALA A 455 -4.25 -2.64 -22.45
CA ALA A 455 -4.33 -1.97 -21.15
C ALA A 455 -2.98 -1.93 -20.43
N PHE A 456 -2.89 -1.23 -19.31
CA PHE A 456 -1.69 -1.21 -18.48
C PHE A 456 -1.42 -2.59 -17.82
N ALA A 457 -0.15 -3.00 -17.84
CA ALA A 457 0.25 -4.31 -17.31
C ALA A 457 0.52 -4.24 -15.80
N ARG A 458 -0.53 -3.98 -14.99
CA ARG A 458 -0.41 -3.92 -13.53
C ARG A 458 0.08 -5.26 -12.97
N GLY A 459 1.00 -5.22 -12.01
CA GLY A 459 1.69 -6.39 -11.48
C GLY A 459 2.89 -6.86 -12.32
N ALA A 460 3.14 -6.27 -13.49
CA ALA A 460 4.35 -6.56 -14.26
C ALA A 460 5.60 -6.05 -13.54
N LYS A 461 6.68 -6.83 -13.65
CA LYS A 461 8.01 -6.49 -13.16
C LYS A 461 8.85 -5.87 -14.27
N VAL A 462 9.47 -4.73 -13.98
CA VAL A 462 10.35 -4.00 -14.90
C VAL A 462 11.72 -3.87 -14.25
N VAL A 463 12.75 -4.35 -14.93
CA VAL A 463 14.14 -4.23 -14.50
C VAL A 463 14.91 -3.39 -15.53
N LEU A 464 15.40 -2.25 -15.07
CA LEU A 464 16.26 -1.38 -15.86
C LEU A 464 17.72 -1.63 -15.48
N PHE A 465 18.55 -1.93 -16.46
CA PHE A 465 20.00 -2.03 -16.28
C PHE A 465 20.66 -0.73 -16.69
N THR A 466 21.48 -0.17 -15.83
CA THR A 466 22.26 1.04 -16.08
C THR A 466 23.73 0.71 -16.29
N ARG A 467 24.52 1.66 -16.78
CA ARG A 467 25.94 1.44 -17.08
C ARG A 467 26.82 1.34 -15.83
N HIS A 468 26.46 2.04 -14.75
CA HIS A 468 27.32 2.18 -13.58
C HIS A 468 26.69 1.63 -12.30
N SER A 469 25.37 1.85 -12.11
CA SER A 469 24.66 1.50 -10.87
C SER A 469 24.04 0.10 -10.87
N GLY A 470 24.02 -0.58 -12.02
CA GLY A 470 23.51 -1.94 -12.18
C GLY A 470 22.01 -2.02 -12.40
N ALA A 471 21.35 -3.00 -11.79
CA ALA A 471 19.93 -3.26 -11.99
C ALA A 471 19.06 -2.48 -11.02
N HIS A 472 17.94 -1.98 -11.52
CA HIS A 472 16.88 -1.30 -10.76
C HIS A 472 15.55 -1.98 -11.06
N LEU A 473 14.87 -2.49 -10.05
CA LEU A 473 13.57 -3.15 -10.18
C LEU A 473 12.44 -2.19 -9.80
N ARG A 474 11.36 -2.20 -10.60
CA ARG A 474 10.08 -1.58 -10.29
C ARG A 474 8.94 -2.56 -10.60
N ILE A 475 7.83 -2.40 -9.91
CA ILE A 475 6.59 -3.15 -10.17
C ILE A 475 5.56 -2.15 -10.65
N ILE A 476 4.81 -2.50 -11.69
CA ILE A 476 3.65 -1.72 -12.10
C ILE A 476 2.56 -1.91 -11.04
N ASP A 477 2.22 -0.84 -10.34
CA ASP A 477 1.30 -0.89 -9.20
C ASP A 477 -0.09 -1.39 -9.61
N GLY A 478 -0.65 -2.31 -8.85
CA GLY A 478 -2.01 -2.83 -9.00
C GLY A 478 -2.86 -2.56 -7.77
N GLY A 479 -2.39 -1.67 -6.92
CA GLY A 479 -2.97 -1.30 -5.64
C GLY A 479 -1.95 -1.43 -4.52
N SER A 480 -1.73 -0.33 -3.81
CA SER A 480 -0.77 -0.21 -2.72
C SER A 480 -1.15 0.95 -1.80
N GLY A 481 -0.23 1.36 -0.93
CA GLY A 481 -0.52 2.39 0.06
C GLY A 481 -1.62 1.93 1.02
N TYR A 482 -2.59 2.79 1.24
CA TYR A 482 -3.83 2.48 1.96
C TYR A 482 -5.00 3.07 1.19
N LEU A 483 -5.86 2.20 0.64
CA LEU A 483 -7.01 2.57 -0.19
C LEU A 483 -6.66 3.11 -1.59
N CYS A 484 -5.40 2.98 -2.04
CA CYS A 484 -4.85 3.74 -3.16
C CYS A 484 -4.26 2.84 -4.25
N GLU A 485 -3.96 3.46 -5.39
CA GLU A 485 -3.26 2.87 -6.51
C GLU A 485 -2.42 3.94 -7.21
N MET A 486 -1.14 3.63 -7.43
CA MET A 486 -0.22 4.57 -8.06
C MET A 486 -0.37 4.56 -9.59
N GLU A 487 0.29 5.49 -10.27
CA GLU A 487 0.32 5.46 -11.73
C GLU A 487 0.85 4.11 -12.26
N PRO A 488 0.34 3.63 -13.40
CA PRO A 488 0.76 2.34 -13.98
C PRO A 488 2.09 2.44 -14.75
N VAL A 489 3.10 3.03 -14.12
CA VAL A 489 4.39 3.36 -14.72
C VAL A 489 5.54 2.88 -13.84
N ALA A 490 6.51 2.21 -14.44
CA ALA A 490 7.80 1.99 -13.79
C ALA A 490 8.67 3.24 -13.98
N HIS A 491 8.74 4.08 -12.95
CA HIS A 491 9.57 5.28 -12.94
C HIS A 491 10.97 4.96 -12.40
N PHE A 492 11.99 5.38 -13.14
CA PHE A 492 13.39 5.21 -12.78
C PHE A 492 14.10 6.56 -12.80
N GLY A 493 14.51 7.05 -11.64
CA GLY A 493 15.53 8.08 -11.57
C GLY A 493 16.88 7.49 -12.01
N LEU A 494 17.66 8.26 -12.72
CA LEU A 494 18.97 7.84 -13.26
C LEU A 494 20.12 8.68 -12.68
N GLY A 495 19.83 9.80 -12.03
CA GLY A 495 20.86 10.73 -11.60
C GLY A 495 21.71 11.18 -12.79
N ARG A 496 22.97 10.76 -12.79
CA ARG A 496 23.92 11.00 -13.89
C ARG A 496 24.28 9.76 -14.68
N ASP A 497 23.65 8.62 -14.36
CA ASP A 497 23.88 7.35 -15.04
C ASP A 497 23.10 7.28 -16.36
N GLU A 498 23.37 6.25 -17.16
CA GLU A 498 22.73 5.99 -18.43
C GLU A 498 22.08 4.60 -18.44
N ALA A 499 20.84 4.55 -18.90
CA ALA A 499 20.18 3.28 -19.17
C ALA A 499 20.91 2.49 -20.29
N SER A 500 20.96 1.18 -20.15
CA SER A 500 21.60 0.30 -21.15
C SER A 500 20.64 -0.71 -21.75
N SER A 501 19.83 -1.37 -20.91
CA SER A 501 18.82 -2.33 -21.35
C SER A 501 17.67 -2.39 -20.35
N LEU A 502 16.55 -2.90 -20.83
CA LEU A 502 15.29 -3.03 -20.12
C LEU A 502 14.80 -4.46 -20.24
N GLU A 503 14.35 -5.04 -19.12
CA GLU A 503 13.64 -6.31 -19.08
C GLU A 503 12.25 -6.10 -18.48
N VAL A 504 11.21 -6.55 -19.16
CA VAL A 504 9.82 -6.57 -18.68
C VAL A 504 9.38 -8.00 -18.54
N THR A 505 8.87 -8.37 -17.37
CA THR A 505 8.25 -9.66 -17.10
C THR A 505 6.78 -9.46 -16.76
N TRP A 506 5.88 -10.03 -17.56
CA TRP A 506 4.43 -9.98 -17.35
C TRP A 506 3.97 -11.04 -16.34
N PRO A 507 2.77 -10.90 -15.74
CA PRO A 507 2.25 -11.87 -14.77
C PRO A 507 2.11 -13.30 -15.27
N ASP A 508 2.03 -13.52 -16.60
CA ASP A 508 2.02 -14.85 -17.22
C ASP A 508 3.42 -15.47 -17.42
N GLY A 509 4.47 -14.78 -16.98
CA GLY A 509 5.87 -15.22 -17.11
C GLY A 509 6.52 -14.92 -18.46
N ARG A 510 5.85 -14.24 -19.38
CA ARG A 510 6.50 -13.76 -20.60
C ARG A 510 7.50 -12.66 -20.28
N VAL A 511 8.61 -12.67 -21.00
CA VAL A 511 9.72 -11.74 -20.80
C VAL A 511 10.05 -11.08 -22.14
N LEU A 512 10.25 -9.77 -22.12
CA LEU A 512 10.82 -9.01 -23.22
C LEU A 512 12.06 -8.28 -22.71
N VAL A 513 13.16 -8.44 -23.46
CA VAL A 513 14.42 -7.71 -23.22
C VAL A 513 14.73 -6.84 -24.42
N ARG A 514 15.05 -5.59 -24.19
CA ARG A 514 15.48 -4.66 -25.23
C ARG A 514 16.61 -3.75 -24.75
N ALA A 515 17.46 -3.31 -25.69
CA ALA A 515 18.40 -2.22 -25.43
C ALA A 515 17.64 -0.89 -25.30
N VAL A 516 18.18 0.00 -24.47
CA VAL A 516 17.73 1.39 -24.34
C VAL A 516 18.79 2.30 -24.95
N ALA A 517 18.39 3.10 -25.94
CA ALA A 517 19.29 4.05 -26.57
C ALA A 517 19.46 5.29 -25.70
N SER A 518 20.64 5.95 -25.77
CA SER A 518 20.86 7.20 -25.01
C SER A 518 19.87 8.32 -25.40
N SER A 519 19.31 8.28 -26.60
CA SER A 519 18.27 9.23 -27.05
C SER A 519 16.90 8.99 -26.39
N GLU A 520 16.71 7.87 -25.71
CA GLU A 520 15.48 7.53 -24.97
C GLU A 520 15.56 7.95 -23.49
N THR A 521 16.67 8.51 -23.05
CA THR A 521 16.79 9.14 -21.73
C THR A 521 15.83 10.34 -21.63
N ASN A 522 15.23 10.55 -20.47
CA ASN A 522 14.23 11.60 -20.20
C ASN A 522 12.99 11.45 -21.12
N SER A 523 12.49 10.22 -21.25
CA SER A 523 11.30 9.94 -22.06
C SER A 523 10.43 8.85 -21.44
N VAL A 524 9.25 8.68 -22.01
CA VAL A 524 8.31 7.60 -21.68
C VAL A 524 8.41 6.54 -22.75
N LEU A 525 8.66 5.28 -22.35
CA LEU A 525 8.76 4.14 -23.23
C LEU A 525 7.53 3.24 -23.06
N GLU A 526 6.67 3.17 -24.04
CA GLU A 526 5.66 2.13 -24.12
C GLU A 526 6.28 0.80 -24.56
N VAL A 527 5.95 -0.27 -23.84
CA VAL A 527 6.42 -1.62 -24.12
C VAL A 527 5.22 -2.51 -24.39
N PRO A 528 4.97 -2.84 -25.68
CA PRO A 528 3.85 -3.70 -26.03
C PRO A 528 4.08 -5.13 -25.54
N TYR A 529 2.98 -5.85 -25.29
CA TYR A 529 3.04 -7.27 -24.99
C TYR A 529 3.69 -8.06 -26.15
N PRO A 530 4.65 -8.98 -25.89
CA PRO A 530 5.38 -9.68 -26.92
C PRO A 530 4.46 -10.61 -27.74
N ARG A 531 4.62 -10.59 -29.06
CA ARG A 531 3.86 -11.45 -29.96
C ARG A 531 4.35 -12.90 -29.90
N ASP A 532 3.48 -13.87 -30.16
CA ASP A 532 3.80 -15.31 -30.09
C ASP A 532 4.95 -15.76 -31.06
N THR A 533 5.30 -14.94 -32.05
CA THR A 533 6.39 -15.20 -32.99
C THR A 533 7.76 -14.73 -32.51
N GLU A 534 7.83 -13.95 -31.44
CA GLU A 534 9.08 -13.45 -30.86
C GLU A 534 9.67 -14.53 -29.96
N LYS A 535 10.66 -15.30 -30.48
CA LYS A 535 11.46 -16.16 -29.61
C LYS A 535 12.20 -15.27 -28.62
N PRO A 536 12.24 -15.63 -27.31
CA PRO A 536 13.08 -14.90 -26.39
C PRO A 536 14.50 -14.83 -26.94
N PRO A 537 15.18 -13.68 -26.91
CA PRO A 537 16.57 -13.59 -27.32
C PRO A 537 17.37 -14.58 -26.49
N VAL A 538 18.14 -15.44 -27.17
CA VAL A 538 19.09 -16.30 -26.49
C VAL A 538 20.01 -15.38 -25.71
N PRO A 539 20.18 -15.55 -24.38
CA PRO A 539 21.08 -14.73 -23.61
C PRO A 539 22.47 -14.81 -24.24
N THR A 540 22.90 -13.74 -24.87
CA THR A 540 24.28 -13.58 -25.26
C THR A 540 25.04 -13.37 -23.95
N LEU A 541 25.70 -14.39 -23.47
CA LEU A 541 26.66 -14.29 -22.39
C LEU A 541 27.64 -13.16 -22.78
N LEU A 542 27.48 -11.99 -22.18
CA LEU A 542 28.48 -10.95 -22.22
C LEU A 542 29.73 -11.55 -21.55
N GLU A 543 30.70 -11.92 -22.39
CA GLU A 543 32.02 -12.30 -21.92
C GLU A 543 32.59 -11.14 -21.12
N THR A 544 32.62 -11.31 -19.79
CA THR A 544 33.39 -10.44 -18.91
C THR A 544 34.85 -10.55 -19.32
N PRO A 545 35.56 -9.45 -19.60
CA PRO A 545 36.98 -9.54 -19.91
C PRO A 545 37.75 -9.99 -18.65
N MET A 546 38.20 -11.23 -18.63
CA MET A 546 39.13 -11.68 -17.66
C MET A 546 40.45 -10.93 -17.86
N SER A 547 40.78 -10.01 -16.96
CA SER A 547 42.08 -9.41 -16.85
C SER A 547 43.08 -10.47 -16.44
N VAL A 548 43.98 -10.76 -17.36
CA VAL A 548 45.16 -11.58 -17.21
C VAL A 548 46.10 -10.93 -16.18
N LEU A 549 46.30 -11.56 -15.06
CA LEU A 549 47.50 -11.38 -14.24
C LEU A 549 48.28 -12.70 -14.22
N SER A 550 49.23 -12.75 -15.14
CA SER A 550 50.30 -13.75 -15.17
C SER A 550 51.41 -13.33 -14.20
N SER A 551 51.82 -14.20 -13.33
CA SER A 551 53.23 -14.35 -12.90
C SER A 551 53.47 -15.71 -12.23
N PRO A 552 54.64 -16.35 -12.49
CA PRO A 552 54.85 -17.75 -12.26
C PRO A 552 55.65 -18.05 -10.98
N LEU A 553 55.40 -19.19 -10.37
CA LEU A 553 56.41 -19.83 -9.51
C LEU A 553 56.35 -21.35 -9.64
N SER A 554 57.46 -21.85 -10.07
CA SER A 554 58.10 -23.16 -10.23
C SER A 554 57.59 -24.35 -9.43
N ALA A 555 57.60 -25.49 -10.17
CA ALA A 555 57.50 -26.87 -9.68
C ALA A 555 58.79 -27.37 -8.94
N PRO A 556 58.80 -28.55 -8.26
CA PRO A 556 59.04 -29.79 -9.01
C PRO A 556 58.34 -31.08 -8.51
N GLY A 557 57.93 -31.91 -9.43
CA GLY A 557 58.33 -33.26 -9.73
C GLY A 557 57.85 -34.44 -8.87
N ARG A 558 57.02 -35.32 -9.47
CA ARG A 558 57.31 -36.71 -9.84
C ARG A 558 56.07 -37.45 -10.30
N SER A 559 56.13 -38.01 -11.48
CA SER A 559 55.27 -39.06 -12.06
C SER A 559 55.81 -40.47 -11.71
N PRO A 560 55.33 -41.61 -12.23
CA PRO A 560 53.99 -42.02 -12.68
C PRO A 560 53.62 -43.44 -12.19
N SER A 561 52.36 -43.88 -12.43
CA SER A 561 52.15 -45.24 -12.95
C SER A 561 50.69 -45.44 -13.41
N ALA A 562 50.64 -46.12 -14.54
CA ALA A 562 49.49 -46.47 -15.36
C ALA A 562 48.69 -47.65 -14.83
N SER A 563 47.40 -47.74 -15.20
CA SER A 563 46.85 -48.93 -15.88
C SER A 563 45.33 -48.76 -16.09
N THR A 564 44.91 -48.79 -17.31
CA THR A 564 43.62 -49.17 -17.89
C THR A 564 43.54 -50.67 -18.07
N PRO A 565 42.46 -51.32 -18.64
CA PRO A 565 41.00 -51.08 -18.67
C PRO A 565 40.17 -52.35 -18.36
N MET A 566 38.84 -52.29 -18.50
CA MET A 566 37.93 -53.25 -19.14
C MET A 566 36.49 -53.15 -18.54
N ALA A 567 35.60 -52.86 -19.31
CA ALA A 567 34.38 -53.39 -19.95
C ALA A 567 33.56 -54.45 -19.18
N GLY A 568 32.24 -54.25 -19.25
CA GLY A 568 31.35 -55.38 -19.13
C GLY A 568 29.93 -55.07 -18.57
N THR A 569 28.98 -54.84 -19.49
CA THR A 569 27.64 -55.44 -19.65
C THR A 569 26.61 -55.49 -18.51
N ALA A 570 25.53 -54.83 -18.72
CA ALA A 570 24.11 -55.24 -18.82
C ALA A 570 23.43 -56.09 -17.75
N ALA A 571 22.28 -55.64 -17.35
CA ALA A 571 20.94 -56.25 -17.38
C ALA A 571 20.11 -56.26 -16.08
N ALA A 572 18.90 -55.78 -16.28
CA ALA A 572 17.60 -56.32 -15.82
C ALA A 572 17.15 -56.15 -14.37
N ALA A 573 16.08 -55.35 -14.29
CA ALA A 573 14.82 -55.51 -13.58
C ALA A 573 14.66 -56.47 -12.39
N THR A 574 14.08 -55.94 -11.31
CA THR A 574 12.79 -56.48 -10.78
C THR A 574 12.24 -55.64 -9.62
N SER A 575 10.94 -55.57 -9.61
CA SER A 575 9.96 -55.01 -8.67
C SER A 575 10.09 -55.47 -7.22
N ALA A 576 9.74 -54.62 -6.26
CA ALA A 576 8.97 -54.99 -5.09
C ALA A 576 8.39 -53.74 -4.37
N ALA A 577 7.12 -53.79 -4.06
CA ALA A 577 6.30 -52.85 -3.31
C ALA A 577 6.36 -53.14 -1.78
N PRO A 578 5.49 -52.59 -0.91
CA PRO A 578 5.90 -51.61 0.11
C PRO A 578 5.84 -52.18 1.53
N VAL A 579 6.52 -51.59 2.47
CA VAL A 579 6.39 -51.90 3.90
C VAL A 579 5.83 -50.70 4.64
N ALA A 580 4.70 -50.94 5.30
CA ALA A 580 4.06 -50.04 6.25
C ALA A 580 4.84 -49.97 7.57
N LEU A 581 4.94 -48.76 8.14
CA LEU A 581 5.32 -48.57 9.53
C LEU A 581 4.33 -47.64 10.23
N SER A 582 3.78 -48.17 11.29
CA SER A 582 2.82 -47.59 12.23
C SER A 582 3.45 -46.53 13.17
N PRO A 583 2.64 -45.73 13.88
CA PRO A 583 3.05 -44.47 14.49
C PRO A 583 3.59 -44.62 15.92
N MET A 584 4.64 -43.86 16.20
CA MET A 584 5.16 -43.66 17.57
C MET A 584 4.41 -42.55 18.28
N ARG A 585 3.88 -42.87 19.46
CA ARG A 585 3.30 -41.96 20.46
C ARG A 585 4.38 -41.08 21.06
N MET A 586 4.16 -39.77 21.13
CA MET A 586 4.88 -38.87 22.03
C MET A 586 4.03 -38.51 23.24
N ALA A 587 4.64 -38.64 24.40
CA ALA A 587 4.07 -38.44 25.71
C ALA A 587 3.82 -36.97 26.02
N ARG A 588 2.65 -36.71 26.62
CA ARG A 588 2.31 -35.42 27.28
C ARG A 588 2.83 -35.44 28.72
N HIS A 589 3.57 -34.44 29.12
CA HIS A 589 3.77 -34.13 30.52
C HIS A 589 2.66 -33.19 31.00
N VAL A 590 1.90 -33.68 31.96
CA VAL A 590 0.85 -32.97 32.71
C VAL A 590 1.43 -32.61 34.08
N TRP A 591 1.32 -31.36 34.46
CA TRP A 591 1.52 -30.92 35.84
C TRP A 591 0.14 -30.85 36.54
N ASN A 592 0.04 -31.62 37.61
CA ASN A 592 -1.09 -31.70 38.53
C ASN A 592 -0.94 -30.70 39.67
N CYS A 593 -2.02 -30.06 40.08
CA CYS A 593 -2.26 -29.70 41.46
C CYS A 593 -3.73 -29.88 41.85
N PRO A 594 -4.05 -30.33 43.07
CA PRO A 594 -5.28 -31.06 43.35
C PRO A 594 -6.31 -30.28 44.15
N GLY A 595 -7.55 -30.70 44.14
CA GLY A 595 -8.43 -30.41 45.21
C GLY A 595 -9.94 -30.37 44.98
N ARG A 596 -10.56 -31.52 45.23
CA ARG A 596 -11.86 -31.86 45.84
C ARG A 596 -13.12 -31.95 45.00
N ALA A 597 -13.63 -33.15 45.08
CA ALA A 597 -14.84 -33.79 44.56
C ALA A 597 -16.15 -33.33 45.21
N ARG A 598 -17.25 -33.52 44.51
CA ARG A 598 -18.45 -34.30 44.78
C ARG A 598 -19.45 -34.10 43.63
N ASP A 599 -19.71 -35.05 42.92
CA ASP A 599 -20.73 -36.11 42.79
C ASP A 599 -22.20 -35.67 42.59
N HIS A 600 -22.76 -36.34 41.60
CA HIS A 600 -24.09 -36.84 41.29
C HIS A 600 -24.84 -36.20 40.11
N SER A 601 -24.77 -36.85 38.98
CA SER A 601 -25.78 -37.70 38.30
C SER A 601 -27.03 -37.06 37.69
N THR A 602 -27.26 -37.53 36.48
CA THR A 602 -28.50 -37.85 35.73
C THR A 602 -29.05 -36.80 34.75
N VAL A 603 -29.03 -37.24 33.49
CA VAL A 603 -29.87 -36.80 32.35
C VAL A 603 -31.31 -37.23 32.59
N PRO A 604 -32.34 -36.51 32.16
CA PRO A 604 -32.95 -36.90 30.88
C PRO A 604 -33.48 -35.74 29.99
N THR A 605 -33.52 -36.04 28.72
CA THR A 605 -34.26 -35.47 27.60
C THR A 605 -35.72 -35.15 27.85
N LEU A 606 -36.23 -34.02 27.30
CA LEU A 606 -37.54 -33.92 26.63
C LEU A 606 -37.74 -32.57 25.90
N GLN A 607 -38.42 -32.66 24.79
CA GLN A 607 -38.79 -31.59 23.83
C GLN A 607 -40.15 -30.92 24.23
N PRO A 608 -40.77 -30.07 23.35
CA PRO A 608 -40.86 -28.61 23.48
C PRO A 608 -42.30 -28.11 23.70
N GLY A 609 -42.44 -26.83 24.03
CA GLY A 609 -43.74 -26.15 23.89
C GLY A 609 -44.00 -25.03 24.88
N THR A 610 -44.47 -23.93 24.29
CA THR A 610 -45.37 -22.88 24.78
C THR A 610 -44.81 -21.65 25.56
N GLU A 611 -45.00 -20.52 24.89
CA GLU A 611 -45.40 -19.16 25.28
C GLU A 611 -45.20 -18.57 26.70
N ALA A 612 -44.90 -17.28 26.62
CA ALA A 612 -44.57 -16.24 27.57
C ALA A 612 -45.52 -16.11 28.82
N PRO A 613 -45.17 -15.32 29.84
CA PRO A 613 -45.40 -13.90 29.81
C PRO A 613 -44.36 -12.99 30.49
N VAL A 614 -44.46 -11.71 30.13
CA VAL A 614 -43.78 -10.50 30.60
C VAL A 614 -44.05 -10.16 32.07
N LEU A 615 -43.06 -9.68 32.85
CA LEU A 615 -43.21 -8.75 33.95
C LEU A 615 -41.87 -8.01 34.28
N PRO A 616 -41.89 -6.87 35.02
CA PRO A 616 -41.04 -5.70 34.79
C PRO A 616 -39.86 -5.52 35.76
N PRO A 617 -39.11 -4.39 35.72
CA PRO A 617 -37.77 -4.27 36.29
C PRO A 617 -37.74 -3.79 37.75
N HIS A 618 -36.84 -4.30 38.54
CA HIS A 618 -36.51 -3.74 39.85
C HIS A 618 -35.12 -3.08 39.84
N ARG A 619 -35.12 -1.83 40.34
CA ARG A 619 -33.98 -1.02 40.76
C ARG A 619 -33.21 -1.68 41.91
N TRP A 620 -31.87 -1.59 41.87
CA TRP A 620 -31.06 -1.47 43.09
C TRP A 620 -29.95 -0.44 42.90
N LEU A 621 -30.01 0.56 43.75
CA LEU A 621 -28.96 1.53 44.06
C LEU A 621 -27.98 0.88 45.05
N HIS A 622 -26.67 1.04 44.83
CA HIS A 622 -25.71 1.15 45.92
C HIS A 622 -24.62 2.16 45.56
N ARG A 623 -24.53 3.13 46.47
CA ARG A 623 -23.47 4.12 46.63
C ARG A 623 -22.16 3.43 47.00
N LEU A 624 -21.03 3.98 46.56
CA LEU A 624 -19.80 4.06 47.34
C LEU A 624 -19.07 5.36 46.94
N ASP A 625 -18.71 6.09 47.99
CA ASP A 625 -18.08 7.41 48.00
C ASP A 625 -16.57 7.37 47.72
N PRO A 626 -15.93 8.52 47.45
CA PRO A 626 -14.55 8.63 47.01
C PRO A 626 -13.56 8.89 48.17
N VAL A 627 -12.30 8.53 47.93
CA VAL A 627 -11.17 8.95 48.80
C VAL A 627 -10.16 9.74 47.92
N PRO A 628 -9.65 10.87 48.42
CA PRO A 628 -8.83 11.80 47.68
C PRO A 628 -7.32 11.59 47.85
N CYS A 629 -6.52 11.98 46.87
CA CYS A 629 -5.13 12.37 47.11
C CYS A 629 -4.79 13.64 46.34
N ALA A 630 -4.39 14.61 47.13
CA ALA A 630 -3.95 15.93 46.72
C ALA A 630 -2.45 15.98 46.42
N CYS A 631 -2.06 16.97 45.65
CA CYS A 631 -0.96 17.97 45.86
C CYS A 631 -0.45 18.43 44.49
N TRP A 632 -0.60 19.64 44.23
CA TRP A 632 0.09 20.91 44.41
C TRP A 632 0.74 21.51 43.15
N PHE A 633 0.45 22.76 42.97
CA PHE A 633 0.94 24.08 42.53
C PHE A 633 0.85 24.33 41.01
N GLY A 634 0.47 25.51 40.53
CA GLY A 634 0.04 26.81 41.07
C GLY A 634 0.10 27.87 39.97
N LEU A 635 -0.87 28.81 40.00
CA LEU A 635 -0.85 30.21 39.51
C LEU A 635 -0.55 30.47 38.00
N SER A 636 -1.36 31.22 37.25
CA SER A 636 -1.78 32.59 37.43
C SER A 636 -2.95 33.00 36.55
N HIS A 637 -3.77 33.88 37.04
CA HIS A 637 -4.89 34.62 36.47
C HIS A 637 -4.47 35.58 35.34
N VAL A 638 -5.38 35.83 34.40
CA VAL A 638 -5.86 37.19 34.07
C VAL A 638 -7.27 37.12 33.48
N CYS A 639 -8.21 37.79 34.19
CA CYS A 639 -9.56 38.14 33.70
C CYS A 639 -9.52 39.39 32.83
N PHE A 640 -10.39 39.48 31.82
CA PHE A 640 -11.03 40.78 31.50
C PHE A 640 -12.48 40.57 31.07
N ALA A 641 -13.27 41.53 31.53
CA ALA A 641 -14.71 41.54 31.63
C ALA A 641 -15.43 42.09 30.37
N SER A 642 -16.72 41.72 30.30
CA SER A 642 -17.75 42.34 29.44
C SER A 642 -17.97 43.83 29.76
N PRO A 643 -18.72 44.59 28.92
CA PRO A 643 -20.16 44.72 29.19
C PRO A 643 -21.13 45.08 28.03
N LEU A 644 -22.41 44.77 28.31
CA LEU A 644 -23.65 45.52 28.06
C LEU A 644 -24.44 45.50 26.73
N CYS A 645 -25.66 44.95 26.86
CA CYS A 645 -26.87 45.24 26.08
C CYS A 645 -27.38 46.71 26.31
N PRO A 646 -28.38 47.28 25.58
CA PRO A 646 -29.77 46.78 25.56
C PRO A 646 -30.67 47.11 24.31
N GLY A 647 -31.84 46.45 24.28
CA GLY A 647 -33.11 47.08 23.85
C GLY A 647 -33.74 46.62 22.55
N GLY A 648 -34.79 45.86 22.52
CA GLY A 648 -36.18 46.22 22.51
C GLY A 648 -36.91 45.85 21.23
N GLY A 649 -38.00 45.06 21.32
CA GLY A 649 -39.10 45.08 20.32
C GLY A 649 -39.59 43.73 19.80
N ASN A 650 -40.70 43.25 20.36
CA ASN A 650 -41.59 42.15 19.93
C ASN A 650 -42.79 42.75 19.20
N PRO A 651 -43.78 42.06 18.57
CA PRO A 651 -43.93 40.64 18.18
C PRO A 651 -44.57 40.43 16.78
N SER A 652 -44.55 39.22 16.23
CA SER A 652 -45.78 38.50 15.79
C SER A 652 -45.48 37.28 14.87
N ARG A 653 -46.05 36.14 15.29
CA ARG A 653 -46.73 35.03 14.57
C ARG A 653 -46.13 34.37 13.33
N GLY A 654 -45.92 33.04 13.42
CA GLY A 654 -45.93 32.10 12.29
C GLY A 654 -45.18 30.82 12.61
N GLY A 655 -45.87 29.78 13.03
CA GLY A 655 -45.28 28.48 13.36
C GLY A 655 -45.01 27.61 12.15
N SER A 656 -43.97 26.82 12.23
CA SER A 656 -43.86 25.48 11.65
C SER A 656 -42.65 24.75 12.26
N PRO A 657 -42.65 23.43 12.30
CA PRO A 657 -41.85 22.66 13.29
C PRO A 657 -40.41 22.45 12.87
N GLN A 658 -39.53 22.56 13.83
CA GLN A 658 -38.11 22.17 13.69
C GLN A 658 -37.95 20.65 13.66
N PRO A 659 -37.03 20.11 12.89
CA PRO A 659 -36.57 18.74 13.05
C PRO A 659 -35.50 18.66 14.16
N SER A 660 -35.63 17.64 14.97
CA SER A 660 -34.75 17.27 16.09
C SER A 660 -33.27 17.15 15.69
N ARG A 661 -32.41 17.81 16.42
CA ARG A 661 -30.93 17.60 16.38
C ARG A 661 -30.59 16.18 16.84
N GLY A 662 -30.32 15.28 15.90
CA GLY A 662 -29.66 14.03 16.14
C GLY A 662 -28.18 14.29 16.45
N LYS A 663 -27.71 13.88 17.61
CA LYS A 663 -26.28 13.82 17.93
C LYS A 663 -25.65 12.75 17.05
N SER A 664 -24.78 13.16 16.15
CA SER A 664 -23.94 12.24 15.37
C SER A 664 -22.88 11.62 16.31
N PRO A 665 -22.76 10.30 16.35
CA PRO A 665 -21.63 9.66 17.06
C PRO A 665 -20.38 9.80 16.20
N TYR A 666 -19.31 10.31 16.75
CA TYR A 666 -17.99 10.38 16.14
C TYR A 666 -17.44 8.96 15.98
N PHE A 667 -17.19 8.54 14.74
CA PHE A 667 -16.55 7.28 14.43
C PHE A 667 -15.09 7.51 14.03
N VAL A 668 -14.20 6.75 14.64
CA VAL A 668 -12.80 6.61 14.24
C VAL A 668 -12.72 5.44 13.26
N PHE A 669 -12.41 5.72 12.00
CA PHE A 669 -12.17 4.71 10.95
C PHE A 669 -10.75 4.15 10.98
#